data_c13925e928cbb38bf737c6be6ab412f2
#
_entry.id   c13925e928cbb38bf737c6be6ab412f2
#
_cell.length_a   1.000
_cell.length_b   1.000
_cell.length_c   1.000
_cell.angle_alpha   90.00
_cell.angle_beta   90.00
_cell.angle_gamma   90.00
#
_symmetry.space_group_name_H-M   'P 1'
#
loop_
_entity.id
_entity.type
_entity.pdbx_description
1 polymer ?
#
loop_
_entity_poly.entity_id
_entity_poly.type
_entity_poly.pdbx_seq_one_letter_code
_entity_poly.pdbx_strand_id
1 'polypeptide(L)'
;MATRKTSEYSESSIQVLKGLEPVRQRPGMYTRTDNPLHIIQEVLDNASDEALGGFGKHIIVTMHTDGSVSVEDDGRGIPVGIHPTEKLPVVEIVFTQLHAGGKFEKGSGGAYAFSGGLHGVGVSVTNALSKRLEVTVWRDGQVSTLTFADGKVIEKLKSKASSKEDKSHGTRVRAWPDAKYFDSAVIPMPELIRLLRSKAVLLPGVKVTLIQEKSGDSQTWQYAQGLRGYLNEAIAQAGHGAEVIPPFEGEQYATGNSDEDGFAEGEGAAWVVAWTEDGAPVRESYVNLIPTPAGGTHESGLREGLFNAVKGFIEMHALQPKGVKLMPEDVFARASFILSAKVLDPQFQGQIKERLNSRDAVRLVSAYSKSALELWLNQHVDYGRKLADLVIKQAQARTRAGQKVEKKKSSGVAVLPGKLTDCESQDTGMNEIFLVEGDSAGGSAKMGRNKEYQAILPLRGKVLNTWEAERDRLFANNEVHDIAVAIGVDPHGPNDEIDLSNLRYGKVCILSDADVDGAHIQVLLLTLFYKHFPKLIDLGHVYISRPPLFRVDAPARGKKPAQKIYALDANELQAIEDKLRKDGVREAAWQISRFKGLGEMSAEQLWDTTLNPDTRRLLPVTLGDWTQDETIKTMDMLMGKSESGARRDWLEERGNEVEADI
;
A
#
# COMPACT_ATOMS: atom_id res chain seq x y z
N MET A 1 16.32 -41.81 -28.10
CA MET A 1 15.29 -40.85 -28.55
C MET A 1 13.97 -41.24 -27.93
N ALA A 2 13.59 -40.56 -26.85
CA ALA A 2 12.30 -40.78 -26.21
C ALA A 2 11.30 -39.80 -26.83
N THR A 3 10.30 -40.36 -27.51
CA THR A 3 9.19 -39.61 -28.13
C THR A 3 8.40 -38.92 -27.02
N ARG A 4 8.50 -37.60 -26.96
CA ARG A 4 7.56 -36.74 -26.18
C ARG A 4 6.17 -36.98 -26.76
N LYS A 5 5.26 -37.57 -25.94
CA LYS A 5 3.83 -37.54 -26.22
C LYS A 5 3.37 -36.09 -26.22
N THR A 6 3.11 -35.51 -27.37
CA THR A 6 2.34 -34.28 -27.51
C THR A 6 0.94 -34.59 -26.99
N SER A 7 0.54 -33.99 -25.87
CA SER A 7 -0.83 -34.02 -25.43
C SER A 7 -1.66 -33.22 -26.45
N GLU A 8 -2.57 -33.91 -27.17
CA GLU A 8 -3.53 -33.24 -28.04
C GLU A 8 -4.39 -32.28 -27.19
N TYR A 9 -4.40 -31.01 -27.60
CA TYR A 9 -5.32 -30.02 -27.01
C TYR A 9 -6.73 -30.30 -27.53
N SER A 10 -7.51 -30.94 -26.70
CA SER A 10 -8.90 -31.32 -26.97
C SER A 10 -9.84 -30.71 -25.93
N GLU A 11 -11.15 -30.85 -26.12
CA GLU A 11 -12.18 -30.40 -25.17
C GLU A 11 -11.91 -30.94 -23.76
N SER A 12 -11.27 -32.10 -23.63
CA SER A 12 -10.90 -32.71 -22.34
C SER A 12 -9.74 -32.01 -21.64
N SER A 13 -8.99 -31.16 -22.34
CA SER A 13 -7.90 -30.35 -21.72
C SER A 13 -8.40 -29.05 -21.08
N ILE A 14 -9.69 -28.68 -21.28
CA ILE A 14 -10.31 -27.53 -20.64
C ILE A 14 -10.79 -27.95 -19.25
N GLN A 15 -10.11 -27.44 -18.19
CA GLN A 15 -10.52 -27.65 -16.81
C GLN A 15 -11.41 -26.51 -16.34
N VAL A 16 -12.56 -26.84 -15.77
CA VAL A 16 -13.44 -25.89 -15.08
C VAL A 16 -13.24 -26.05 -13.58
N LEU A 17 -12.61 -25.06 -12.96
CA LEU A 17 -12.42 -25.04 -11.51
C LEU A 17 -13.74 -24.72 -10.81
N LYS A 18 -14.10 -25.48 -9.78
CA LYS A 18 -15.35 -25.34 -9.03
C LYS A 18 -15.09 -25.10 -7.56
N GLY A 19 -16.07 -24.46 -6.89
CA GLY A 19 -16.01 -24.19 -5.45
C GLY A 19 -14.79 -23.33 -5.08
N LEU A 20 -13.96 -23.79 -4.15
CA LEU A 20 -12.77 -23.07 -3.66
C LEU A 20 -11.47 -23.40 -4.42
N GLU A 21 -11.53 -24.25 -5.44
CA GLU A 21 -10.37 -24.65 -6.23
C GLU A 21 -9.70 -23.49 -6.97
N PRO A 22 -10.44 -22.50 -7.54
CA PRO A 22 -9.83 -21.31 -8.13
C PRO A 22 -8.96 -20.52 -7.17
N VAL A 23 -9.37 -20.40 -5.90
CA VAL A 23 -8.62 -19.71 -4.85
C VAL A 23 -7.31 -20.42 -4.54
N ARG A 24 -7.36 -21.75 -4.42
CA ARG A 24 -6.19 -22.58 -4.09
C ARG A 24 -5.16 -22.63 -5.20
N GLN A 25 -5.61 -22.63 -6.46
CA GLN A 25 -4.70 -22.64 -7.60
C GLN A 25 -4.12 -21.25 -7.91
N ARG A 26 -4.83 -20.17 -7.52
CA ARG A 26 -4.47 -18.79 -7.83
C ARG A 26 -4.73 -17.86 -6.63
N PRO A 27 -4.08 -18.08 -5.48
CA PRO A 27 -4.36 -17.30 -4.27
C PRO A 27 -4.13 -15.80 -4.46
N GLY A 28 -3.11 -15.39 -5.19
CA GLY A 28 -2.80 -13.99 -5.47
C GLY A 28 -3.86 -13.21 -6.25
N MET A 29 -4.88 -13.88 -6.83
CA MET A 29 -6.05 -13.20 -7.41
C MET A 29 -7.07 -12.75 -6.35
N TYR A 30 -7.03 -13.33 -5.16
CA TYR A 30 -8.04 -13.17 -4.11
C TYR A 30 -7.51 -12.53 -2.84
N THR A 31 -6.21 -12.66 -2.57
CA THR A 31 -5.57 -12.18 -1.34
C THR A 31 -4.11 -11.83 -1.60
N ARG A 32 -3.49 -11.13 -0.64
CA ARG A 32 -2.03 -11.05 -0.58
C ARG A 32 -1.46 -12.40 -0.19
N THR A 33 -0.30 -12.74 -0.74
CA THR A 33 0.40 -14.00 -0.49
C THR A 33 1.73 -13.84 0.24
N ASP A 34 2.14 -12.62 0.54
CA ASP A 34 3.31 -12.29 1.34
C ASP A 34 3.24 -12.87 2.76
N ASN A 35 2.07 -12.78 3.39
CA ASN A 35 1.81 -13.36 4.71
C ASN A 35 0.29 -13.56 4.93
N PRO A 36 -0.13 -14.31 6.00
CA PRO A 36 -1.54 -14.64 6.20
C PRO A 36 -2.42 -13.49 6.72
N LEU A 37 -1.89 -12.31 6.98
CA LEU A 37 -2.65 -11.24 7.63
C LEU A 37 -3.94 -10.88 6.90
N HIS A 38 -3.91 -10.84 5.55
CA HIS A 38 -5.06 -10.43 4.75
C HIS A 38 -6.24 -11.40 4.87
N ILE A 39 -6.01 -12.72 4.96
CA ILE A 39 -7.12 -13.67 5.17
C ILE A 39 -7.73 -13.58 6.58
N ILE A 40 -6.95 -13.13 7.57
CA ILE A 40 -7.46 -12.84 8.92
C ILE A 40 -8.21 -11.50 8.91
N GLN A 41 -7.73 -10.52 8.14
CA GLN A 41 -8.43 -9.24 7.95
C GLN A 41 -9.84 -9.45 7.40
N GLU A 42 -10.06 -10.36 6.46
CA GLU A 42 -11.40 -10.63 5.92
C GLU A 42 -12.39 -11.13 7.00
N VAL A 43 -11.90 -11.89 7.98
CA VAL A 43 -12.72 -12.30 9.14
C VAL A 43 -12.97 -11.12 10.08
N LEU A 44 -11.94 -10.30 10.32
CA LEU A 44 -12.02 -9.10 11.13
C LEU A 44 -12.97 -8.06 10.51
N ASP A 45 -12.98 -7.92 9.19
CA ASP A 45 -13.87 -7.03 8.47
C ASP A 45 -15.33 -7.43 8.64
N ASN A 46 -15.63 -8.73 8.68
CA ASN A 46 -16.99 -9.21 8.98
C ASN A 46 -17.43 -8.90 10.42
N ALA A 47 -16.54 -9.06 11.40
CA ALA A 47 -16.80 -8.66 12.79
C ALA A 47 -17.02 -7.14 12.90
N SER A 48 -16.22 -6.37 12.15
CA SER A 48 -16.33 -4.92 12.08
C SER A 48 -17.62 -4.44 11.42
N ASP A 49 -18.11 -5.15 10.39
CA ASP A 49 -19.39 -4.87 9.74
C ASP A 49 -20.59 -5.08 10.69
N GLU A 50 -20.56 -6.11 11.56
CA GLU A 50 -21.57 -6.28 12.63
C GLU A 50 -21.54 -5.11 13.62
N ALA A 51 -20.35 -4.66 14.02
CA ALA A 51 -20.19 -3.53 14.89
C ALA A 51 -20.64 -2.22 14.23
N LEU A 52 -20.33 -2.01 12.95
CA LEU A 52 -20.80 -0.86 12.15
C LEU A 52 -22.33 -0.82 12.05
N GLY A 53 -22.97 -2.00 11.93
CA GLY A 53 -24.42 -2.14 11.96
C GLY A 53 -25.05 -1.93 13.33
N GLY A 54 -24.24 -1.67 14.38
CA GLY A 54 -24.69 -1.44 15.74
C GLY A 54 -24.99 -2.72 16.54
N PHE A 55 -24.65 -3.90 16.03
CA PHE A 55 -24.99 -5.18 16.63
C PHE A 55 -23.90 -5.78 17.52
N GLY A 56 -22.68 -5.26 17.46
CA GLY A 56 -21.54 -5.70 18.28
C GLY A 56 -20.79 -4.54 18.90
N LYS A 57 -20.16 -4.79 20.06
CA LYS A 57 -19.35 -3.79 20.80
C LYS A 57 -17.97 -4.29 21.18
N HIS A 58 -17.69 -5.57 20.98
CA HIS A 58 -16.40 -6.14 21.33
C HIS A 58 -15.92 -7.11 20.26
N ILE A 59 -14.71 -6.86 19.76
CA ILE A 59 -13.99 -7.74 18.84
C ILE A 59 -12.73 -8.22 19.56
N ILE A 60 -12.49 -9.54 19.57
CA ILE A 60 -11.33 -10.16 20.20
C ILE A 60 -10.56 -10.94 19.14
N VAL A 61 -9.28 -10.63 18.97
CA VAL A 61 -8.36 -11.41 18.13
C VAL A 61 -7.38 -12.13 19.04
N THR A 62 -7.26 -13.45 18.87
CA THR A 62 -6.33 -14.25 19.66
C THR A 62 -5.32 -14.93 18.75
N MET A 63 -4.04 -14.69 19.01
CA MET A 63 -2.90 -15.40 18.41
C MET A 63 -2.60 -16.61 19.30
N HIS A 64 -2.96 -17.79 18.82
CA HIS A 64 -2.81 -19.04 19.59
C HIS A 64 -1.39 -19.62 19.50
N THR A 65 -1.01 -20.41 20.52
CA THR A 65 0.31 -21.07 20.58
C THR A 65 0.54 -22.08 19.46
N ASP A 66 -0.50 -22.63 18.88
CA ASP A 66 -0.46 -23.60 17.78
C ASP A 66 -0.38 -22.94 16.37
N GLY A 67 -0.16 -21.62 16.32
CA GLY A 67 -0.08 -20.86 15.07
C GLY A 67 -1.42 -20.52 14.43
N SER A 68 -2.54 -20.88 15.06
CA SER A 68 -3.86 -20.43 14.59
C SER A 68 -4.18 -19.04 15.10
N VAL A 69 -5.11 -18.39 14.42
CA VAL A 69 -5.66 -17.09 14.83
C VAL A 69 -7.17 -17.19 14.91
N SER A 70 -7.75 -16.70 15.99
CA SER A 70 -9.19 -16.57 16.10
C SER A 70 -9.62 -15.11 16.14
N VAL A 71 -10.71 -14.81 15.46
CA VAL A 71 -11.45 -13.55 15.55
C VAL A 71 -12.81 -13.86 16.10
N GLU A 72 -13.19 -13.16 17.14
CA GLU A 72 -14.46 -13.33 17.86
C GLU A 72 -15.16 -11.98 18.00
N ASP A 73 -16.45 -11.94 17.70
CA ASP A 73 -17.32 -10.80 17.88
C ASP A 73 -18.51 -11.13 18.80
N ASP A 74 -19.19 -10.10 19.27
CA ASP A 74 -20.44 -10.18 19.98
C ASP A 74 -21.62 -9.65 19.13
N GLY A 75 -21.54 -9.80 17.81
CA GLY A 75 -22.58 -9.47 16.85
C GLY A 75 -23.78 -10.43 16.91
N ARG A 76 -24.66 -10.37 15.90
CA ARG A 76 -25.88 -11.21 15.84
C ARG A 76 -25.61 -12.70 15.65
N GLY A 77 -24.42 -13.08 15.26
CA GLY A 77 -24.06 -14.43 14.83
C GLY A 77 -24.56 -14.76 13.42
N ILE A 78 -23.74 -15.48 12.65
CA ILE A 78 -24.07 -15.92 11.29
C ILE A 78 -25.31 -16.81 11.33
N PRO A 79 -26.29 -16.66 10.40
CA PRO A 79 -27.44 -17.57 10.34
C PRO A 79 -27.00 -19.02 10.13
N VAL A 80 -27.56 -19.94 10.93
CA VAL A 80 -27.25 -21.38 10.89
C VAL A 80 -28.34 -22.23 10.25
N GLY A 81 -29.49 -21.64 9.94
CA GLY A 81 -30.61 -22.30 9.28
C GLY A 81 -30.28 -22.79 7.87
N ILE A 82 -31.16 -23.63 7.32
CA ILE A 82 -31.01 -24.16 5.97
C ILE A 82 -31.43 -23.11 4.94
N HIS A 83 -30.55 -22.85 3.96
CA HIS A 83 -30.83 -21.93 2.87
C HIS A 83 -32.00 -22.48 1.98
N PRO A 84 -32.99 -21.64 1.63
CA PRO A 84 -34.19 -22.10 0.91
C PRO A 84 -33.88 -22.80 -0.42
N THR A 85 -32.91 -22.29 -1.17
CA THR A 85 -32.56 -22.79 -2.52
C THR A 85 -31.43 -23.82 -2.46
N GLU A 86 -30.33 -23.52 -1.76
CA GLU A 86 -29.11 -24.34 -1.75
C GLU A 86 -29.25 -25.62 -0.91
N LYS A 87 -30.26 -25.69 -0.02
CA LYS A 87 -30.53 -26.84 0.88
C LYS A 87 -29.36 -27.19 1.80
N LEU A 88 -28.44 -26.25 2.05
CA LEU A 88 -27.31 -26.35 2.96
C LEU A 88 -27.44 -25.32 4.09
N PRO A 89 -26.78 -25.52 5.24
CA PRO A 89 -26.71 -24.48 6.27
C PRO A 89 -26.10 -23.20 5.71
N VAL A 90 -26.70 -22.05 6.01
CA VAL A 90 -26.21 -20.75 5.52
C VAL A 90 -24.73 -20.52 5.90
N VAL A 91 -24.35 -20.87 7.13
CA VAL A 91 -22.96 -20.79 7.60
C VAL A 91 -22.00 -21.64 6.75
N GLU A 92 -22.43 -22.83 6.30
CA GLU A 92 -21.61 -23.67 5.41
C GLU A 92 -21.44 -23.02 4.04
N ILE A 93 -22.50 -22.47 3.46
CA ILE A 93 -22.48 -21.79 2.15
C ILE A 93 -21.47 -20.62 2.18
N VAL A 94 -21.54 -19.77 3.20
CA VAL A 94 -20.67 -18.59 3.35
C VAL A 94 -19.19 -18.94 3.36
N PHE A 95 -18.81 -20.09 3.92
CA PHE A 95 -17.41 -20.51 4.00
C PHE A 95 -16.95 -21.42 2.84
N THR A 96 -17.87 -21.97 2.01
CA THR A 96 -17.52 -22.93 0.95
C THR A 96 -17.81 -22.45 -0.46
N GLN A 97 -18.61 -21.40 -0.62
CA GLN A 97 -18.96 -20.87 -1.93
C GLN A 97 -18.40 -19.45 -2.11
N LEU A 98 -17.88 -19.19 -3.31
CA LEU A 98 -17.51 -17.84 -3.72
C LEU A 98 -18.77 -17.07 -4.11
N HIS A 99 -18.75 -15.76 -3.88
CA HIS A 99 -19.87 -14.87 -4.18
C HIS A 99 -21.15 -15.24 -3.41
N ALA A 100 -20.99 -15.72 -2.16
CA ALA A 100 -22.07 -15.99 -1.23
C ALA A 100 -22.02 -15.03 -0.04
N GLY A 101 -23.13 -14.35 0.25
CA GLY A 101 -23.21 -13.41 1.37
C GLY A 101 -24.49 -12.61 1.39
N GLY A 102 -24.82 -12.03 2.53
CA GLY A 102 -26.01 -11.18 2.73
C GLY A 102 -25.79 -9.69 2.49
N LYS A 103 -24.66 -9.30 1.85
CA LYS A 103 -24.24 -7.89 1.70
C LYS A 103 -24.36 -7.36 0.25
N PHE A 104 -25.03 -8.10 -0.64
CA PHE A 104 -25.16 -7.75 -2.05
C PHE A 104 -26.28 -6.72 -2.32
N GLU A 105 -27.33 -6.70 -1.49
CA GLU A 105 -28.41 -5.73 -1.62
C GLU A 105 -27.99 -4.41 -0.99
N LYS A 106 -27.67 -3.44 -1.84
CA LYS A 106 -27.33 -2.06 -1.51
C LYS A 106 -28.57 -1.21 -1.68
N GLY A 107 -29.35 -1.06 -0.63
CA GLY A 107 -30.54 -0.19 -0.63
C GLY A 107 -30.60 0.64 0.65
N SER A 108 -31.28 1.79 0.58
CA SER A 108 -31.61 2.63 1.73
C SER A 108 -32.38 1.80 2.75
N GLY A 109 -31.72 1.38 3.85
CA GLY A 109 -32.32 0.58 4.92
C GLY A 109 -31.74 -0.80 5.16
N GLY A 110 -30.76 -1.26 4.37
CA GLY A 110 -30.03 -2.51 4.64
C GLY A 110 -29.04 -2.36 5.78
N ALA A 111 -28.97 -3.34 6.70
CA ALA A 111 -28.06 -3.36 7.85
C ALA A 111 -26.57 -3.26 7.48
N TYR A 112 -26.24 -3.35 6.21
CA TYR A 112 -24.88 -3.42 5.66
C TYR A 112 -24.63 -2.47 4.48
N ALA A 113 -25.35 -1.35 4.39
CA ALA A 113 -25.24 -0.40 3.28
C ALA A 113 -23.77 0.01 2.98
N PHE A 114 -22.96 0.16 4.01
CA PHE A 114 -21.54 0.60 3.94
C PHE A 114 -20.57 -0.49 4.41
N SER A 115 -20.90 -1.77 4.19
CA SER A 115 -19.99 -2.86 4.59
C SER A 115 -18.70 -2.88 3.78
N GLY A 116 -17.61 -3.36 4.40
CA GLY A 116 -16.35 -3.65 3.73
C GLY A 116 -16.39 -4.90 2.85
N GLY A 117 -17.26 -5.85 3.16
CA GLY A 117 -17.39 -7.14 2.47
C GLY A 117 -18.24 -7.08 1.20
N LEU A 118 -17.71 -6.48 0.13
CA LEU A 118 -18.45 -6.19 -1.11
C LEU A 118 -18.63 -7.38 -2.05
N HIS A 119 -17.73 -8.36 -2.04
CA HIS A 119 -17.66 -9.39 -3.09
C HIS A 119 -18.16 -10.77 -2.65
N GLY A 120 -18.44 -10.97 -1.36
CA GLY A 120 -18.90 -12.26 -0.82
C GLY A 120 -17.90 -13.40 -0.98
N VAL A 121 -16.59 -13.08 -0.92
CA VAL A 121 -15.51 -14.08 -1.11
C VAL A 121 -14.56 -14.17 0.08
N GLY A 122 -14.50 -13.18 0.97
CA GLY A 122 -13.44 -13.05 1.98
C GLY A 122 -13.27 -14.29 2.85
N VAL A 123 -14.29 -14.70 3.61
CA VAL A 123 -14.17 -15.85 4.53
C VAL A 123 -14.08 -17.19 3.82
N SER A 124 -14.61 -17.31 2.60
CA SER A 124 -14.42 -18.52 1.79
C SER A 124 -12.97 -18.61 1.28
N VAL A 125 -12.31 -17.48 1.00
CA VAL A 125 -10.87 -17.41 0.72
C VAL A 125 -10.07 -17.78 1.97
N THR A 126 -10.44 -17.28 3.15
CA THR A 126 -9.80 -17.68 4.42
C THR A 126 -9.88 -19.19 4.64
N ASN A 127 -11.06 -19.80 4.40
CA ASN A 127 -11.22 -21.24 4.49
C ASN A 127 -10.37 -21.99 3.46
N ALA A 128 -10.36 -21.54 2.20
CA ALA A 128 -9.61 -22.18 1.13
C ALA A 128 -8.11 -22.25 1.38
N LEU A 129 -7.53 -21.21 2.04
CA LEU A 129 -6.10 -21.03 2.29
C LEU A 129 -5.68 -21.44 3.71
N SER A 130 -6.56 -22.10 4.44
CA SER A 130 -6.30 -22.65 5.79
C SER A 130 -6.25 -24.18 5.77
N LYS A 131 -5.33 -24.77 6.52
CA LYS A 131 -5.29 -26.23 6.78
C LYS A 131 -6.54 -26.69 7.50
N ARG A 132 -6.99 -25.88 8.45
CA ARG A 132 -8.18 -26.08 9.27
C ARG A 132 -8.85 -24.74 9.53
N LEU A 133 -10.16 -24.74 9.61
CA LEU A 133 -10.95 -23.59 10.03
C LEU A 133 -12.13 -24.09 10.87
N GLU A 134 -12.33 -23.42 12.01
CA GLU A 134 -13.43 -23.69 12.93
C GLU A 134 -14.33 -22.48 13.06
N VAL A 135 -15.63 -22.70 12.99
CA VAL A 135 -16.64 -21.66 13.19
C VAL A 135 -17.50 -22.04 14.39
N THR A 136 -17.63 -21.11 15.33
CA THR A 136 -18.59 -21.21 16.43
C THR A 136 -19.55 -20.04 16.35
N VAL A 137 -20.84 -20.31 16.36
CA VAL A 137 -21.88 -19.28 16.32
C VAL A 137 -22.77 -19.42 17.55
N TRP A 138 -22.95 -18.32 18.25
CA TRP A 138 -23.92 -18.15 19.33
C TRP A 138 -25.10 -17.35 18.80
N ARG A 139 -26.25 -18.01 18.70
CA ARG A 139 -27.45 -17.40 18.15
C ARG A 139 -28.72 -18.12 18.61
N ASP A 140 -29.76 -17.37 18.90
CA ASP A 140 -31.10 -17.89 19.24
C ASP A 140 -31.06 -18.92 20.40
N GLY A 141 -30.21 -18.71 21.40
CA GLY A 141 -30.05 -19.59 22.56
C GLY A 141 -29.36 -20.92 22.24
N GLN A 142 -28.68 -21.01 21.10
CA GLN A 142 -27.89 -22.18 20.71
C GLN A 142 -26.43 -21.82 20.44
N VAL A 143 -25.55 -22.81 20.65
CA VAL A 143 -24.16 -22.80 20.20
C VAL A 143 -24.03 -23.79 19.06
N SER A 144 -23.67 -23.29 17.91
CA SER A 144 -23.50 -24.08 16.69
C SER A 144 -22.03 -24.11 16.29
N THR A 145 -21.51 -25.30 15.96
CA THR A 145 -20.11 -25.48 15.56
C THR A 145 -20.01 -26.19 14.21
N LEU A 146 -19.05 -25.78 13.40
CA LEU A 146 -18.76 -26.33 12.08
C LEU A 146 -17.24 -26.31 11.88
N THR A 147 -16.68 -27.42 11.35
CA THR A 147 -15.23 -27.53 11.14
C THR A 147 -14.92 -27.87 9.68
N PHE A 148 -13.91 -27.18 9.17
CA PHE A 148 -13.39 -27.41 7.81
C PHE A 148 -11.92 -27.83 7.87
N ALA A 149 -11.52 -28.65 6.91
CA ALA A 149 -10.12 -28.88 6.58
C ALA A 149 -9.93 -28.78 5.08
N ASP A 150 -8.86 -28.08 4.68
CA ASP A 150 -8.58 -27.88 3.26
C ASP A 150 -9.79 -27.36 2.48
N GLY A 151 -10.53 -26.42 3.03
CA GLY A 151 -11.71 -25.81 2.41
C GLY A 151 -12.94 -26.69 2.33
N LYS A 152 -12.93 -27.91 2.88
CA LYS A 152 -14.05 -28.86 2.88
C LYS A 152 -14.59 -29.09 4.28
N VAL A 153 -15.89 -29.30 4.40
CA VAL A 153 -16.50 -29.67 5.68
C VAL A 153 -16.01 -31.04 6.11
N ILE A 154 -15.40 -31.12 7.30
CA ILE A 154 -14.99 -32.39 7.94
C ILE A 154 -15.89 -32.76 9.12
N GLU A 155 -16.43 -31.74 9.83
CA GLU A 155 -17.48 -31.94 10.81
C GLU A 155 -18.67 -31.08 10.42
N LYS A 156 -19.83 -31.75 10.19
CA LYS A 156 -21.06 -31.05 9.85
C LYS A 156 -21.55 -30.19 11.01
N LEU A 157 -22.37 -29.21 10.69
CA LEU A 157 -22.97 -28.32 11.67
C LEU A 157 -23.65 -29.13 12.81
N LYS A 158 -23.21 -28.83 14.04
CA LYS A 158 -23.79 -29.37 15.28
C LYS A 158 -24.27 -28.20 16.12
N SER A 159 -25.52 -28.24 16.56
CA SER A 159 -26.11 -27.24 17.44
C SER A 159 -26.49 -27.86 18.77
N LYS A 160 -26.21 -27.16 19.86
CA LYS A 160 -26.64 -27.52 21.22
C LYS A 160 -27.19 -26.28 21.92
N ALA A 161 -28.04 -26.48 22.93
CA ALA A 161 -28.51 -25.36 23.74
C ALA A 161 -27.37 -24.66 24.43
N SER A 162 -27.40 -23.32 24.48
CA SER A 162 -26.41 -22.50 25.21
C SER A 162 -26.48 -22.79 26.71
N SER A 163 -25.32 -22.87 27.32
CA SER A 163 -25.17 -22.90 28.77
C SER A 163 -25.17 -21.46 29.35
N LYS A 164 -25.16 -21.33 30.68
CA LYS A 164 -25.05 -20.02 31.33
C LYS A 164 -23.66 -19.36 31.12
N GLU A 165 -22.66 -20.13 30.76
CA GLU A 165 -21.28 -19.68 30.52
C GLU A 165 -21.07 -19.26 29.07
N ASP A 166 -21.98 -19.64 28.18
CA ASP A 166 -21.91 -19.27 26.76
C ASP A 166 -22.37 -17.83 26.55
N LYS A 167 -21.87 -17.20 25.50
CA LYS A 167 -22.34 -15.89 25.04
C LYS A 167 -23.79 -15.98 24.56
N SER A 168 -24.51 -14.86 24.66
CA SER A 168 -25.87 -14.76 24.15
C SER A 168 -25.93 -14.76 22.61
N HIS A 169 -24.95 -14.11 21.98
CA HIS A 169 -24.83 -14.00 20.52
C HIS A 169 -23.38 -13.69 20.11
N GLY A 170 -23.06 -13.93 18.86
CA GLY A 170 -21.76 -13.65 18.27
C GLY A 170 -21.25 -14.73 17.34
N THR A 171 -20.09 -14.49 16.76
CA THR A 171 -19.38 -15.47 15.92
C THR A 171 -17.91 -15.53 16.33
N ARG A 172 -17.33 -16.73 16.33
CA ARG A 172 -15.89 -16.93 16.41
C ARG A 172 -15.44 -17.79 15.22
N VAL A 173 -14.47 -17.27 14.51
CA VAL A 173 -13.78 -18.00 13.43
C VAL A 173 -12.33 -18.18 13.86
N ARG A 174 -11.87 -19.44 13.91
CA ARG A 174 -10.47 -19.79 14.17
C ARG A 174 -9.87 -20.44 12.94
N ALA A 175 -8.82 -19.87 12.40
CA ALA A 175 -8.14 -20.31 11.19
C ALA A 175 -6.70 -20.73 11.47
N TRP A 176 -6.27 -21.82 10.83
CA TRP A 176 -4.89 -22.28 10.76
C TRP A 176 -4.38 -22.03 9.34
N PRO A 177 -3.77 -20.88 9.04
CA PRO A 177 -3.25 -20.59 7.71
C PRO A 177 -2.33 -21.69 7.21
N ASP A 178 -2.44 -22.05 5.94
CA ASP A 178 -1.58 -23.06 5.33
C ASP A 178 -0.36 -22.39 4.68
N ALA A 179 0.81 -22.60 5.29
CA ALA A 179 2.07 -21.98 4.89
C ALA A 179 2.41 -22.13 3.39
N LYS A 180 1.91 -23.17 2.73
CA LYS A 180 2.18 -23.40 1.30
C LYS A 180 1.60 -22.34 0.35
N TYR A 181 0.72 -21.47 0.85
CA TYR A 181 0.10 -20.41 0.05
C TYR A 181 0.70 -19.03 0.29
N PHE A 182 1.65 -18.91 1.22
CA PHE A 182 2.22 -17.64 1.64
C PHE A 182 3.75 -17.70 1.62
N ASP A 183 4.37 -16.58 1.25
CA ASP A 183 5.84 -16.45 1.26
C ASP A 183 6.38 -16.51 2.69
N SER A 184 5.64 -16.02 3.67
CA SER A 184 5.91 -16.15 5.10
C SER A 184 4.69 -16.72 5.82
N ALA A 185 4.91 -17.69 6.72
CA ALA A 185 3.83 -18.22 7.58
C ALA A 185 3.53 -17.33 8.80
N VAL A 186 4.34 -16.28 9.02
CA VAL A 186 4.27 -15.41 10.20
C VAL A 186 3.40 -14.19 9.89
N ILE A 187 2.46 -13.89 10.79
CA ILE A 187 1.69 -12.64 10.73
C ILE A 187 2.53 -11.50 11.32
N PRO A 188 2.78 -10.42 10.58
CA PRO A 188 3.51 -9.26 11.09
C PRO A 188 2.72 -8.57 12.22
N MET A 189 3.24 -8.62 13.45
CA MET A 189 2.58 -8.04 14.61
C MET A 189 2.34 -6.53 14.51
N PRO A 190 3.29 -5.71 14.02
CA PRO A 190 3.06 -4.28 13.85
C PRO A 190 1.89 -3.98 12.90
N GLU A 191 1.77 -4.71 11.80
CA GLU A 191 0.66 -4.54 10.84
C GLU A 191 -0.67 -4.98 11.45
N LEU A 192 -0.69 -6.12 12.17
CA LEU A 192 -1.88 -6.58 12.88
C LEU A 192 -2.33 -5.57 13.93
N ILE A 193 -1.42 -5.04 14.75
CA ILE A 193 -1.72 -4.03 15.77
C ILE A 193 -2.30 -2.77 15.11
N ARG A 194 -1.67 -2.27 14.03
CA ARG A 194 -2.17 -1.12 13.28
C ARG A 194 -3.58 -1.36 12.74
N LEU A 195 -3.82 -2.54 12.15
CA LEU A 195 -5.14 -2.93 11.66
C LEU A 195 -6.19 -2.97 12.77
N LEU A 196 -5.89 -3.53 13.93
CA LEU A 196 -6.81 -3.60 15.07
C LEU A 196 -7.09 -2.21 15.66
N ARG A 197 -6.06 -1.37 15.78
CA ARG A 197 -6.22 0.03 16.21
C ARG A 197 -7.11 0.81 15.25
N SER A 198 -6.94 0.63 13.95
CA SER A 198 -7.79 1.29 12.95
C SER A 198 -9.27 0.89 13.10
N LYS A 199 -9.56 -0.39 13.37
CA LYS A 199 -10.94 -0.83 13.63
C LYS A 199 -11.53 -0.18 14.89
N ALA A 200 -10.74 -0.09 15.98
CA ALA A 200 -11.18 0.55 17.20
C ALA A 200 -11.48 2.04 17.03
N VAL A 201 -10.68 2.76 16.23
CA VAL A 201 -10.89 4.20 16.01
C VAL A 201 -12.02 4.50 15.05
N LEU A 202 -12.21 3.65 14.02
CA LEU A 202 -13.25 3.82 13.01
C LEU A 202 -14.64 3.39 13.51
N LEU A 203 -14.70 2.68 14.62
CA LEU A 203 -15.93 2.19 15.27
C LEU A 203 -16.05 2.77 16.68
N PRO A 204 -16.48 4.03 16.83
CA PRO A 204 -16.56 4.68 18.13
C PRO A 204 -17.35 3.86 19.15
N GLY A 205 -16.76 3.65 20.33
CA GLY A 205 -17.38 2.86 21.40
C GLY A 205 -17.16 1.35 21.31
N VAL A 206 -16.64 0.83 20.20
CA VAL A 206 -16.28 -0.59 20.04
C VAL A 206 -14.93 -0.85 20.68
N LYS A 207 -14.85 -1.93 21.43
CA LYS A 207 -13.64 -2.41 22.10
C LYS A 207 -12.97 -3.48 21.23
N VAL A 208 -11.71 -3.29 20.89
CA VAL A 208 -10.91 -4.26 20.12
C VAL A 208 -9.78 -4.76 21.02
N THR A 209 -9.69 -6.08 21.19
CA THR A 209 -8.69 -6.72 22.06
C THR A 209 -7.83 -7.69 21.26
N LEU A 210 -6.52 -7.60 21.44
CA LEU A 210 -5.54 -8.58 20.95
C LEU A 210 -5.03 -9.39 22.15
N ILE A 211 -5.08 -10.71 22.02
CA ILE A 211 -4.53 -11.66 23.01
C ILE A 211 -3.42 -12.47 22.33
N GLN A 212 -2.26 -12.51 22.96
CA GLN A 212 -1.13 -13.34 22.52
C GLN A 212 -0.93 -14.47 23.53
N GLU A 213 -1.44 -15.66 23.24
CA GLU A 213 -1.36 -16.79 24.19
C GLU A 213 0.07 -17.18 24.55
N LYS A 214 1.01 -17.05 23.61
CA LYS A 214 2.40 -17.46 23.83
C LYS A 214 3.12 -16.63 24.89
N SER A 215 2.88 -15.32 24.91
CA SER A 215 3.48 -14.39 25.90
C SER A 215 2.57 -14.13 27.09
N GLY A 216 1.28 -14.44 26.98
CA GLY A 216 0.26 -14.06 27.95
C GLY A 216 -0.16 -12.59 27.87
N ASP A 217 0.35 -11.86 26.87
CA ASP A 217 0.04 -10.44 26.72
C ASP A 217 -1.38 -10.21 26.18
N SER A 218 -1.99 -9.14 26.64
CA SER A 218 -3.27 -8.65 26.13
C SER A 218 -3.23 -7.15 25.96
N GLN A 219 -3.63 -6.67 24.79
CA GLN A 219 -3.76 -5.25 24.48
C GLN A 219 -5.18 -4.94 24.07
N THR A 220 -5.71 -3.82 24.55
CA THR A 220 -7.07 -3.39 24.24
C THR A 220 -7.09 -1.94 23.82
N TRP A 221 -7.81 -1.66 22.75
CA TRP A 221 -8.03 -0.32 22.22
C TRP A 221 -9.52 0.02 22.20
N GLN A 222 -9.83 1.24 22.60
CA GLN A 222 -11.15 1.83 22.54
C GLN A 222 -10.97 3.35 22.52
N TYR A 223 -11.37 4.00 21.44
CA TYR A 223 -11.18 5.44 21.26
C TYR A 223 -12.47 6.19 21.56
N ALA A 224 -12.58 6.74 22.76
CA ALA A 224 -13.72 7.56 23.14
C ALA A 224 -13.77 8.91 22.39
N GLN A 225 -12.59 9.45 22.03
CA GLN A 225 -12.44 10.68 21.24
C GLN A 225 -12.35 10.42 19.73
N GLY A 226 -12.65 9.21 19.29
CA GLY A 226 -12.65 8.84 17.87
C GLY A 226 -11.34 9.17 17.15
N LEU A 227 -11.46 9.70 15.92
CA LEU A 227 -10.33 9.99 15.03
C LEU A 227 -9.31 10.96 15.65
N ARG A 228 -9.76 11.93 16.45
CA ARG A 228 -8.89 12.94 17.07
C ARG A 228 -7.92 12.33 18.07
N GLY A 229 -8.42 11.48 18.98
CA GLY A 229 -7.57 10.81 19.95
C GLY A 229 -6.49 9.97 19.30
N TYR A 230 -6.86 9.25 18.24
CA TYR A 230 -5.92 8.43 17.47
C TYR A 230 -4.87 9.27 16.73
N LEU A 231 -5.27 10.36 16.05
CA LEU A 231 -4.33 11.24 15.35
C LEU A 231 -3.32 11.85 16.32
N ASN A 232 -3.77 12.32 17.49
CA ASN A 232 -2.89 12.89 18.52
C ASN A 232 -1.85 11.88 19.01
N GLU A 233 -2.26 10.63 19.26
CA GLU A 233 -1.32 9.55 19.60
C GLU A 233 -0.31 9.28 18.49
N ALA A 234 -0.77 9.22 17.23
CA ALA A 234 0.09 8.96 16.09
C ALA A 234 1.12 10.09 15.84
N ILE A 235 0.69 11.35 15.99
CA ILE A 235 1.57 12.53 15.93
C ILE A 235 2.60 12.48 17.06
N ALA A 236 2.18 12.19 18.29
CA ALA A 236 3.09 12.10 19.43
C ALA A 236 4.14 10.99 19.26
N GLN A 237 3.75 9.82 18.74
CA GLN A 237 4.66 8.71 18.46
C GLN A 237 5.65 9.03 17.35
N ALA A 238 5.25 9.83 16.37
CA ALA A 238 6.13 10.28 15.28
C ALA A 238 7.11 11.40 15.70
N GLY A 239 7.04 11.88 16.95
CA GLY A 239 7.97 12.88 17.49
C GLY A 239 7.81 14.28 16.89
N HIS A 240 6.60 14.64 16.47
CA HIS A 240 6.31 15.94 15.85
C HIS A 240 6.21 17.06 16.86
N GLY A 241 6.51 18.28 16.39
CA GLY A 241 6.39 19.51 17.12
C GLY A 241 4.97 19.94 17.45
N ALA A 242 4.84 21.11 18.06
CA ALA A 242 3.57 21.66 18.48
C ALA A 242 2.61 21.85 17.29
N GLU A 243 1.32 21.60 17.53
CA GLU A 243 0.26 21.94 16.60
C GLU A 243 0.19 23.47 16.39
N VAL A 244 0.09 23.90 15.14
CA VAL A 244 -0.02 25.32 14.77
C VAL A 244 -1.37 25.88 15.24
N ILE A 245 -2.42 25.07 15.10
CA ILE A 245 -3.79 25.31 15.48
C ILE A 245 -4.41 24.04 16.02
N PRO A 246 -5.48 24.10 16.84
CA PRO A 246 -6.20 22.92 17.25
C PRO A 246 -6.63 22.08 16.04
N PRO A 247 -6.64 20.73 16.15
CA PRO A 247 -7.07 19.87 15.06
C PRO A 247 -8.47 20.23 14.55
N PHE A 248 -8.61 20.34 13.25
CA PHE A 248 -9.88 20.49 12.57
C PHE A 248 -10.53 19.12 12.39
N GLU A 249 -11.66 18.90 13.00
CA GLU A 249 -12.40 17.65 12.90
C GLU A 249 -13.84 17.90 12.45
N GLY A 250 -14.41 16.90 11.78
CA GLY A 250 -15.81 16.96 11.37
C GLY A 250 -16.25 15.64 10.76
N GLU A 251 -17.56 15.52 10.67
CA GLU A 251 -18.22 14.47 9.94
C GLU A 251 -19.47 15.00 9.27
N GLN A 252 -19.74 14.51 8.07
CA GLN A 252 -20.95 14.85 7.35
C GLN A 252 -21.37 13.70 6.47
N TYR A 253 -22.66 13.36 6.53
CA TYR A 253 -23.29 12.29 5.76
C TYR A 253 -24.57 12.80 5.10
N ALA A 254 -24.82 12.34 3.86
CA ALA A 254 -26.02 12.68 3.11
C ALA A 254 -27.28 12.13 3.78
N THR A 255 -28.35 12.90 3.78
CA THR A 255 -29.64 12.55 4.40
C THR A 255 -30.63 11.87 3.45
N GLY A 256 -30.22 11.67 2.17
CA GLY A 256 -31.06 10.99 1.17
C GLY A 256 -32.13 11.86 0.53
N ASN A 257 -32.25 13.13 0.90
CA ASN A 257 -33.10 14.11 0.20
C ASN A 257 -32.39 14.56 -1.09
N SER A 258 -32.47 13.73 -2.11
CA SER A 258 -31.60 13.65 -3.27
C SER A 258 -31.63 14.79 -4.28
N ASP A 259 -32.39 15.84 -4.08
CA ASP A 259 -32.50 16.91 -5.08
C ASP A 259 -31.41 17.99 -5.00
N GLU A 260 -30.67 18.09 -3.87
CA GLU A 260 -29.62 19.10 -3.70
C GLU A 260 -28.18 18.55 -3.81
N ASP A 261 -27.88 17.36 -3.27
CA ASP A 261 -26.48 16.87 -3.16
C ASP A 261 -26.11 15.75 -4.14
N GLY A 262 -27.08 14.96 -4.60
CA GLY A 262 -26.86 13.86 -5.56
C GLY A 262 -26.08 12.68 -4.97
N PHE A 263 -26.05 12.51 -3.63
CA PHE A 263 -25.43 11.40 -2.92
C PHE A 263 -26.49 10.54 -2.23
N ALA A 264 -26.21 9.24 -2.09
CA ALA A 264 -27.11 8.32 -1.41
C ALA A 264 -27.13 8.56 0.10
N GLU A 265 -28.25 8.24 0.76
CA GLU A 265 -28.40 8.34 2.20
C GLU A 265 -27.28 7.61 2.93
N GLY A 266 -26.60 8.31 3.85
CA GLY A 266 -25.48 7.81 4.66
C GLY A 266 -24.12 7.85 3.96
N GLU A 267 -24.01 8.19 2.66
CA GLU A 267 -22.73 8.51 2.05
C GLU A 267 -22.12 9.77 2.64
N GLY A 268 -20.83 9.79 2.86
CA GLY A 268 -20.15 10.94 3.46
C GLY A 268 -18.76 10.62 3.95
N ALA A 269 -18.27 11.45 4.85
CA ALA A 269 -16.97 11.24 5.44
C ALA A 269 -16.88 11.83 6.86
N ALA A 270 -15.99 11.23 7.66
CA ALA A 270 -15.46 11.80 8.89
C ALA A 270 -13.96 12.05 8.71
N TRP A 271 -13.46 13.14 9.26
CA TRP A 271 -12.07 13.54 9.14
C TRP A 271 -11.57 14.23 10.40
N VAL A 272 -10.26 14.14 10.60
CA VAL A 272 -9.51 15.00 11.50
C VAL A 272 -8.23 15.41 10.79
N VAL A 273 -7.88 16.68 10.86
CA VAL A 273 -6.68 17.25 10.25
C VAL A 273 -5.96 18.12 11.27
N ALA A 274 -4.67 17.89 11.43
CA ALA A 274 -3.78 18.70 12.26
C ALA A 274 -2.63 19.25 11.43
N TRP A 275 -2.21 20.48 11.69
CA TRP A 275 -1.05 21.10 11.05
C TRP A 275 0.04 21.29 12.09
N THR A 276 1.25 20.80 11.78
CA THR A 276 2.43 20.89 12.64
C THR A 276 3.51 21.74 11.98
N GLU A 277 4.33 22.42 12.79
CA GLU A 277 5.41 23.25 12.24
C GLU A 277 6.52 22.42 11.60
N ASP A 278 6.80 21.24 12.13
CA ASP A 278 7.87 20.33 11.74
C ASP A 278 7.41 18.87 11.67
N GLY A 279 8.34 17.98 11.30
CA GLY A 279 8.13 16.55 11.22
C GLY A 279 7.45 16.05 9.93
N ALA A 280 7.46 14.74 9.71
CA ALA A 280 6.78 14.10 8.58
C ALA A 280 5.29 13.88 8.91
N PRO A 281 4.34 14.31 8.06
CA PRO A 281 2.93 14.21 8.38
C PRO A 281 2.44 12.76 8.42
N VAL A 282 1.61 12.44 9.40
CA VAL A 282 0.86 11.19 9.51
C VAL A 282 -0.37 11.27 8.61
N ARG A 283 -0.54 10.32 7.71
CA ARG A 283 -1.66 10.30 6.76
C ARG A 283 -2.23 8.90 6.65
N GLU A 284 -3.48 8.77 7.05
CA GLU A 284 -4.22 7.51 6.94
C GLU A 284 -5.60 7.77 6.36
N SER A 285 -6.03 6.90 5.44
CA SER A 285 -7.36 6.97 4.86
C SER A 285 -8.03 5.62 4.79
N TYR A 286 -9.36 5.66 4.86
CA TYR A 286 -10.22 4.49 4.93
C TYR A 286 -11.49 4.69 4.11
N VAL A 287 -11.98 3.62 3.53
CA VAL A 287 -13.29 3.58 2.84
C VAL A 287 -14.06 2.38 3.35
N ASN A 288 -15.25 2.62 3.93
CA ASN A 288 -16.10 1.56 4.50
C ASN A 288 -15.29 0.64 5.45
N LEU A 289 -14.52 1.25 6.37
CA LEU A 289 -13.61 0.59 7.34
C LEU A 289 -12.40 -0.12 6.71
N ILE A 290 -12.21 -0.07 5.39
CA ILE A 290 -11.07 -0.69 4.69
C ILE A 290 -9.93 0.33 4.62
N PRO A 291 -8.71 -0.01 5.06
CA PRO A 291 -7.55 0.86 4.87
C PRO A 291 -7.21 1.03 3.39
N THR A 292 -6.90 2.26 3.00
CA THR A 292 -6.46 2.60 1.63
C THR A 292 -5.04 3.18 1.65
N PRO A 293 -4.01 2.34 1.87
CA PRO A 293 -2.63 2.83 2.03
C PRO A 293 -2.07 3.50 0.76
N ALA A 294 -2.63 3.21 -0.40
CA ALA A 294 -2.30 3.89 -1.66
C ALA A 294 -3.23 5.10 -1.94
N GLY A 295 -4.02 5.52 -0.94
CA GLY A 295 -4.93 6.66 -1.03
C GLY A 295 -6.07 6.47 -2.03
N GLY A 296 -6.39 7.50 -2.79
CA GLY A 296 -7.40 7.45 -3.83
C GLY A 296 -8.22 8.73 -3.95
N THR A 297 -9.35 8.59 -4.62
CA THR A 297 -10.23 9.71 -4.95
C THR A 297 -10.81 10.45 -3.74
N HIS A 298 -11.07 9.75 -2.62
CA HIS A 298 -11.51 10.36 -1.36
C HIS A 298 -10.44 11.28 -0.75
N GLU A 299 -9.15 10.89 -0.79
CA GLU A 299 -8.06 11.79 -0.38
C GLU A 299 -7.91 12.98 -1.32
N SER A 300 -8.05 12.77 -2.62
CA SER A 300 -8.05 13.87 -3.59
C SER A 300 -9.15 14.86 -3.29
N GLY A 301 -10.34 14.39 -2.90
CA GLY A 301 -11.44 15.21 -2.45
C GLY A 301 -11.12 16.02 -1.19
N LEU A 302 -10.52 15.40 -0.19
CA LEU A 302 -10.08 16.11 1.03
C LEU A 302 -9.06 17.20 0.68
N ARG A 303 -8.05 16.88 -0.15
CA ARG A 303 -7.03 17.85 -0.60
C ARG A 303 -7.66 19.05 -1.31
N GLU A 304 -8.58 18.79 -2.23
CA GLU A 304 -9.29 19.83 -2.97
C GLU A 304 -10.16 20.68 -2.03
N GLY A 305 -10.94 20.06 -1.17
CA GLY A 305 -11.83 20.76 -0.24
C GLY A 305 -11.08 21.66 0.72
N LEU A 306 -10.06 21.14 1.40
CA LEU A 306 -9.25 21.92 2.34
C LEU A 306 -8.47 23.04 1.65
N PHE A 307 -7.90 22.79 0.47
CA PHE A 307 -7.21 23.82 -0.30
C PHE A 307 -8.14 24.97 -0.68
N ASN A 308 -9.32 24.65 -1.20
CA ASN A 308 -10.29 25.67 -1.61
C ASN A 308 -10.79 26.51 -0.42
N ALA A 309 -11.03 25.88 0.73
CA ALA A 309 -11.44 26.58 1.94
C ALA A 309 -10.35 27.53 2.47
N VAL A 310 -9.11 27.06 2.58
CA VAL A 310 -7.99 27.89 3.05
C VAL A 310 -7.68 29.00 2.07
N LYS A 311 -7.71 28.73 0.78
CA LYS A 311 -7.52 29.74 -0.28
C LYS A 311 -8.61 30.82 -0.21
N GLY A 312 -9.87 30.42 -0.08
CA GLY A 312 -10.99 31.36 0.06
C GLY A 312 -10.85 32.25 1.31
N PHE A 313 -10.43 31.68 2.45
CA PHE A 313 -10.15 32.45 3.66
C PHE A 313 -9.02 33.46 3.47
N ILE A 314 -7.91 33.05 2.84
CA ILE A 314 -6.76 33.93 2.57
C ILE A 314 -7.17 35.09 1.64
N GLU A 315 -7.96 34.82 0.60
CA GLU A 315 -8.47 35.83 -0.34
C GLU A 315 -9.45 36.79 0.35
N MET A 316 -10.41 36.27 1.13
CA MET A 316 -11.41 37.07 1.85
C MET A 316 -10.77 38.05 2.83
N HIS A 317 -9.72 37.61 3.54
CA HIS A 317 -9.00 38.44 4.52
C HIS A 317 -7.82 39.22 3.92
N ALA A 318 -7.64 39.21 2.58
CA ALA A 318 -6.58 39.91 1.87
C ALA A 318 -5.15 39.60 2.40
N LEU A 319 -4.92 38.33 2.82
CA LEU A 319 -3.65 37.91 3.43
C LEU A 319 -2.61 37.49 2.40
N GLN A 320 -2.98 37.32 1.13
CA GLN A 320 -2.08 36.79 0.09
C GLN A 320 -1.02 37.83 -0.31
N PRO A 321 0.29 37.50 -0.15
CA PRO A 321 1.37 38.40 -0.60
C PRO A 321 1.40 38.52 -2.13
N LYS A 322 1.79 39.70 -2.63
CA LYS A 322 1.94 39.92 -4.08
C LYS A 322 2.95 38.93 -4.68
N GLY A 323 2.57 38.31 -5.78
CA GLY A 323 3.44 37.38 -6.53
C GLY A 323 3.54 35.96 -5.95
N VAL A 324 2.83 35.64 -4.87
CA VAL A 324 2.78 34.27 -4.32
C VAL A 324 1.53 33.57 -4.83
N LYS A 325 1.71 32.47 -5.57
CA LYS A 325 0.62 31.59 -6.02
C LYS A 325 0.52 30.42 -5.04
N LEU A 326 -0.63 30.24 -4.42
CA LEU A 326 -0.95 29.12 -3.54
C LEU A 326 -1.22 27.84 -4.35
N MET A 327 -0.77 26.71 -3.87
CA MET A 327 -1.01 25.38 -4.44
C MET A 327 -1.52 24.41 -3.35
N PRO A 328 -2.21 23.32 -3.71
CA PRO A 328 -2.69 22.32 -2.74
C PRO A 328 -1.59 21.79 -1.82
N GLU A 329 -0.38 21.60 -2.33
CA GLU A 329 0.78 21.13 -1.59
C GLU A 329 1.15 22.06 -0.43
N ASP A 330 0.95 23.36 -0.57
CA ASP A 330 1.28 24.34 0.47
C ASP A 330 0.40 24.14 1.73
N VAL A 331 -0.83 23.67 1.55
CA VAL A 331 -1.73 23.30 2.65
C VAL A 331 -1.38 21.94 3.23
N PHE A 332 -0.99 20.97 2.36
CA PHE A 332 -0.77 19.59 2.75
C PHE A 332 0.65 19.25 3.19
N ALA A 333 1.65 20.10 2.88
CA ALA A 333 3.03 19.86 3.28
C ALA A 333 3.18 19.57 4.79
N ARG A 334 2.36 20.21 5.60
CA ARG A 334 2.37 20.12 7.08
C ARG A 334 1.07 19.56 7.67
N ALA A 335 0.22 18.96 6.84
CA ALA A 335 -1.06 18.39 7.28
C ALA A 335 -0.92 16.90 7.60
N SER A 336 -1.20 16.52 8.82
CA SER A 336 -1.48 15.16 9.26
C SER A 336 -2.99 14.95 9.27
N PHE A 337 -3.48 13.82 8.80
CA PHE A 337 -4.92 13.56 8.78
C PHE A 337 -5.28 12.09 8.92
N ILE A 338 -6.48 11.86 9.45
CA ILE A 338 -7.20 10.59 9.33
C ILE A 338 -8.51 10.90 8.60
N LEU A 339 -8.78 10.15 7.52
CA LEU A 339 -9.98 10.29 6.70
C LEU A 339 -10.73 8.95 6.67
N SER A 340 -12.01 8.95 6.99
CA SER A 340 -12.89 7.79 6.86
C SER A 340 -14.08 8.16 5.98
N ALA A 341 -14.11 7.63 4.75
CA ALA A 341 -15.22 7.84 3.83
C ALA A 341 -16.21 6.66 3.86
N LYS A 342 -17.49 6.94 3.75
CA LYS A 342 -18.56 5.97 3.49
C LYS A 342 -19.08 6.17 2.09
N VAL A 343 -18.92 5.16 1.25
CA VAL A 343 -19.32 5.16 -0.17
C VAL A 343 -20.18 3.94 -0.42
N LEU A 344 -21.35 4.11 -1.01
CA LEU A 344 -22.33 3.03 -1.19
C LEU A 344 -21.82 1.93 -2.12
N ASP A 345 -21.17 2.31 -3.21
CA ASP A 345 -20.61 1.38 -4.19
C ASP A 345 -19.14 1.73 -4.54
N PRO A 346 -18.19 1.50 -3.59
CA PRO A 346 -16.81 1.88 -3.80
C PRO A 346 -16.15 1.01 -4.87
N GLN A 347 -15.53 1.66 -5.85
CA GLN A 347 -14.72 1.02 -6.88
C GLN A 347 -13.25 1.12 -6.48
N PHE A 348 -12.61 -0.02 -6.23
CA PHE A 348 -11.20 -0.08 -5.85
C PHE A 348 -10.31 -0.52 -7.01
N GLN A 349 -9.05 -0.16 -6.92
CA GLN A 349 -8.02 -0.72 -7.79
C GLN A 349 -7.62 -2.12 -7.28
N GLY A 350 -8.14 -3.17 -7.95
CA GLY A 350 -7.85 -4.57 -7.59
C GLY A 350 -8.62 -5.10 -6.38
N GLN A 351 -8.46 -6.41 -6.13
CA GLN A 351 -9.18 -7.13 -5.07
C GLN A 351 -8.70 -6.78 -3.66
N ILE A 352 -7.44 -6.36 -3.50
CA ILE A 352 -6.81 -6.02 -2.22
C ILE A 352 -7.32 -4.67 -1.67
N LYS A 353 -8.01 -3.88 -2.51
CA LYS A 353 -8.72 -2.63 -2.14
C LYS A 353 -7.80 -1.49 -1.62
N GLU A 354 -6.53 -1.45 -2.02
CA GLU A 354 -5.56 -0.48 -1.50
C GLU A 354 -5.81 0.98 -1.93
N ARG A 355 -6.52 1.19 -3.04
CA ARG A 355 -6.77 2.50 -3.61
C ARG A 355 -8.21 2.64 -4.09
N LEU A 356 -8.87 3.72 -3.69
CA LEU A 356 -10.21 4.06 -4.20
C LEU A 356 -10.14 4.77 -5.54
N ASN A 357 -10.98 4.34 -6.50
CA ASN A 357 -11.09 4.95 -7.84
C ASN A 357 -12.48 5.55 -8.13
N SER A 358 -13.43 5.49 -7.19
CA SER A 358 -14.78 6.05 -7.37
C SER A 358 -14.69 7.56 -7.59
N ARG A 359 -15.09 8.06 -8.77
CA ARG A 359 -15.00 9.48 -9.14
C ARG A 359 -15.84 10.37 -8.23
N ASP A 360 -17.03 9.91 -7.86
CA ASP A 360 -17.96 10.69 -7.02
C ASP A 360 -17.41 10.93 -5.61
N ALA A 361 -16.50 10.09 -5.12
CA ALA A 361 -15.86 10.29 -3.83
C ALA A 361 -15.02 11.59 -3.75
N VAL A 362 -14.47 12.08 -4.88
CA VAL A 362 -13.79 13.39 -4.92
C VAL A 362 -14.78 14.49 -4.57
N ARG A 363 -15.93 14.51 -5.28
CA ARG A 363 -16.97 15.53 -5.10
C ARG A 363 -17.58 15.45 -3.70
N LEU A 364 -17.87 14.24 -3.21
CA LEU A 364 -18.45 14.00 -1.90
C LEU A 364 -17.57 14.58 -0.79
N VAL A 365 -16.31 14.16 -0.74
CA VAL A 365 -15.39 14.56 0.34
C VAL A 365 -14.98 16.04 0.18
N SER A 366 -14.78 16.52 -1.06
CA SER A 366 -14.42 17.91 -1.32
C SER A 366 -15.53 18.87 -0.87
N ALA A 367 -16.78 18.58 -1.22
CA ALA A 367 -17.91 19.45 -0.85
C ALA A 367 -18.06 19.58 0.67
N TYR A 368 -18.06 18.44 1.38
CA TYR A 368 -18.29 18.43 2.83
C TYR A 368 -17.10 19.02 3.61
N SER A 369 -15.87 18.61 3.29
CA SER A 369 -14.69 19.11 3.98
C SER A 369 -14.45 20.61 3.72
N LYS A 370 -14.74 21.09 2.50
CA LYS A 370 -14.65 22.51 2.16
C LYS A 370 -15.60 23.35 3.01
N SER A 371 -16.89 23.03 2.96
CA SER A 371 -17.93 23.79 3.67
C SER A 371 -17.71 23.81 5.18
N ALA A 372 -17.30 22.65 5.74
CA ALA A 372 -17.00 22.53 7.16
C ALA A 372 -15.78 23.38 7.56
N LEU A 373 -14.70 23.35 6.77
CA LEU A 373 -13.50 24.13 7.07
C LEU A 373 -13.73 25.64 6.87
N GLU A 374 -14.46 26.05 5.84
CA GLU A 374 -14.84 27.45 5.64
C GLU A 374 -15.61 27.99 6.86
N LEU A 375 -16.60 27.25 7.34
CA LEU A 375 -17.36 27.63 8.54
C LEU A 375 -16.45 27.71 9.76
N TRP A 376 -15.61 26.70 9.97
CA TRP A 376 -14.71 26.63 11.12
C TRP A 376 -13.68 27.77 11.13
N LEU A 377 -13.07 28.10 9.98
CA LEU A 377 -12.12 29.21 9.86
C LEU A 377 -12.79 30.57 10.12
N ASN A 378 -14.03 30.75 9.68
CA ASN A 378 -14.79 31.98 9.91
C ASN A 378 -15.25 32.12 11.38
N GLN A 379 -15.49 31.02 12.06
CA GLN A 379 -15.78 31.02 13.51
C GLN A 379 -14.52 31.25 14.35
N HIS A 380 -13.34 30.88 13.84
CA HIS A 380 -12.06 30.94 14.54
C HIS A 380 -11.01 31.71 13.72
N VAL A 381 -11.28 32.99 13.48
CA VAL A 381 -10.46 33.83 12.59
C VAL A 381 -8.97 33.84 12.97
N ASP A 382 -8.65 33.79 14.28
CA ASP A 382 -7.27 33.76 14.75
C ASP A 382 -6.55 32.45 14.35
N TYR A 383 -7.24 31.31 14.39
CA TYR A 383 -6.70 30.03 13.89
C TYR A 383 -6.56 30.06 12.37
N GLY A 384 -7.55 30.65 11.66
CA GLY A 384 -7.49 30.84 10.22
C GLY A 384 -6.28 31.66 9.80
N ARG A 385 -5.94 32.73 10.54
CA ARG A 385 -4.73 33.55 10.26
C ARG A 385 -3.44 32.76 10.50
N LYS A 386 -3.34 32.01 11.59
CA LYS A 386 -2.17 31.16 11.86
C LYS A 386 -1.97 30.11 10.77
N LEU A 387 -3.06 29.46 10.33
CA LEU A 387 -3.02 28.50 9.24
C LEU A 387 -2.63 29.17 7.91
N ALA A 388 -3.20 30.35 7.61
CA ALA A 388 -2.83 31.15 6.45
C ALA A 388 -1.34 31.50 6.44
N ASP A 389 -0.80 31.93 7.60
CA ASP A 389 0.63 32.24 7.74
C ASP A 389 1.50 31.02 7.45
N LEU A 390 1.13 29.84 7.97
CA LEU A 390 1.83 28.59 7.70
C LEU A 390 1.84 28.28 6.19
N VAL A 391 0.64 28.32 5.56
CA VAL A 391 0.49 28.00 4.14
C VAL A 391 1.24 28.99 3.25
N ILE A 392 1.19 30.29 3.57
CA ILE A 392 1.93 31.33 2.87
C ILE A 392 3.45 31.11 3.03
N LYS A 393 3.93 30.75 4.23
CA LYS A 393 5.33 30.39 4.45
C LYS A 393 5.75 29.21 3.57
N GLN A 394 4.92 28.16 3.47
CA GLN A 394 5.20 27.01 2.59
C GLN A 394 5.24 27.43 1.12
N ALA A 395 4.27 28.23 0.65
CA ALA A 395 4.25 28.74 -0.72
C ALA A 395 5.47 29.63 -1.03
N GLN A 396 5.87 30.48 -0.08
CA GLN A 396 7.08 31.30 -0.21
C GLN A 396 8.34 30.43 -0.21
N ALA A 397 8.43 29.42 0.66
CA ALA A 397 9.57 28.49 0.71
C ALA A 397 9.69 27.74 -0.63
N ARG A 398 8.58 27.21 -1.17
CA ARG A 398 8.53 26.58 -2.50
C ARG A 398 8.96 27.56 -3.60
N THR A 399 8.44 28.79 -3.59
CA THR A 399 8.79 29.83 -4.58
C THR A 399 10.26 30.23 -4.47
N ARG A 400 10.80 30.39 -3.23
CA ARG A 400 12.21 30.70 -3.00
C ARG A 400 13.13 29.56 -3.42
N ALA A 401 12.72 28.30 -3.19
CA ALA A 401 13.44 27.14 -3.68
C ALA A 401 13.51 27.15 -5.22
N GLY A 402 12.39 27.43 -5.91
CA GLY A 402 12.36 27.62 -7.36
C GLY A 402 13.24 28.78 -7.84
N GLN A 403 13.17 29.96 -7.17
CA GLN A 403 13.98 31.13 -7.53
C GLN A 403 15.47 30.99 -7.19
N LYS A 404 15.84 30.25 -6.13
CA LYS A 404 17.24 29.90 -5.83
C LYS A 404 17.84 29.01 -6.91
N VAL A 405 17.05 28.10 -7.46
CA VAL A 405 17.45 27.27 -8.61
C VAL A 405 17.68 28.15 -9.86
N GLU A 406 16.81 29.13 -10.12
CA GLU A 406 17.02 30.09 -11.22
C GLU A 406 18.21 31.03 -11.00
N LYS A 407 18.40 31.55 -9.78
CA LYS A 407 19.54 32.44 -9.46
C LYS A 407 20.89 31.74 -9.38
N LYS A 408 20.94 30.46 -8.99
CA LYS A 408 22.18 29.66 -9.01
C LYS A 408 22.60 29.25 -10.43
N LYS A 409 21.72 29.33 -11.43
CA LYS A 409 22.12 29.20 -12.85
C LYS A 409 22.97 30.39 -13.33
N SER A 410 23.02 31.50 -12.60
CA SER A 410 23.77 32.72 -13.00
C SER A 410 25.06 33.01 -12.23
N SER A 411 25.41 32.32 -11.12
CA SER A 411 26.65 32.58 -10.39
C SER A 411 27.13 31.37 -9.58
N GLY A 412 28.16 30.69 -10.08
CA GLY A 412 28.90 29.67 -9.34
C GLY A 412 28.40 28.24 -9.54
N VAL A 413 28.64 27.71 -10.71
CA VAL A 413 28.25 26.38 -11.19
C VAL A 413 29.05 25.31 -10.47
N ALA A 414 28.39 24.47 -9.65
CA ALA A 414 28.81 23.08 -9.61
C ALA A 414 28.57 22.54 -11.02
N VAL A 415 29.64 22.25 -11.75
CA VAL A 415 29.56 21.72 -13.11
C VAL A 415 28.84 20.35 -13.01
N LEU A 416 27.61 20.25 -13.54
CA LEU A 416 26.89 18.99 -13.55
C LEU A 416 27.73 17.90 -14.23
N PRO A 417 27.66 16.65 -13.77
CA PRO A 417 28.43 15.56 -14.36
C PRO A 417 28.20 15.49 -15.87
N GLY A 418 29.26 15.47 -16.66
CA GLY A 418 29.15 15.46 -18.14
C GLY A 418 28.41 14.24 -18.70
N LYS A 419 28.26 13.17 -17.91
CA LYS A 419 27.49 11.97 -18.27
C LYS A 419 26.00 12.09 -17.92
N LEU A 420 25.58 13.07 -17.10
CA LEU A 420 24.18 13.33 -16.79
C LEU A 420 23.45 13.84 -18.05
N THR A 421 22.36 13.21 -18.38
CA THR A 421 21.38 13.72 -19.34
C THR A 421 20.17 14.23 -18.56
N ASP A 422 20.14 15.53 -18.34
CA ASP A 422 19.14 16.20 -17.49
C ASP A 422 17.76 16.30 -18.15
N CYS A 423 16.75 16.62 -17.37
CA CYS A 423 15.40 16.95 -17.83
C CYS A 423 15.23 18.47 -17.99
N GLU A 424 14.18 18.85 -18.71
CA GLU A 424 13.90 20.26 -19.05
C GLU A 424 13.14 20.97 -17.94
N SER A 425 12.27 20.24 -17.20
CA SER A 425 11.44 20.78 -16.12
C SER A 425 12.29 21.16 -14.90
N GLN A 426 11.82 22.18 -14.19
CA GLN A 426 12.40 22.62 -12.92
C GLN A 426 11.51 22.28 -11.71
N ASP A 427 10.38 21.61 -11.97
CA ASP A 427 9.49 21.17 -10.92
C ASP A 427 10.03 19.89 -10.27
N THR A 428 10.69 20.07 -9.12
CA THR A 428 11.26 18.95 -8.34
C THR A 428 10.23 17.89 -8.02
N GLY A 429 8.96 18.26 -7.82
CA GLY A 429 7.89 17.30 -7.51
C GLY A 429 7.58 16.36 -8.68
N MET A 430 7.78 16.82 -9.92
CA MET A 430 7.61 16.01 -11.12
C MET A 430 8.89 15.32 -11.57
N ASN A 431 10.06 15.91 -11.30
CA ASN A 431 11.33 15.46 -11.84
C ASN A 431 11.79 14.15 -11.21
N GLU A 432 12.33 13.29 -12.05
CA GLU A 432 12.84 11.97 -11.69
C GLU A 432 14.25 11.78 -12.27
N ILE A 433 15.16 11.22 -11.49
CA ILE A 433 16.46 10.80 -11.98
C ILE A 433 16.59 9.28 -11.91
N PHE A 434 17.03 8.66 -13.00
CA PHE A 434 17.35 7.24 -13.05
C PHE A 434 18.86 7.05 -12.99
N LEU A 435 19.34 6.38 -11.94
CA LEU A 435 20.72 5.91 -11.81
C LEU A 435 20.80 4.57 -12.54
N VAL A 436 21.39 4.57 -13.73
CA VAL A 436 21.33 3.43 -14.66
C VAL A 436 22.66 2.71 -14.71
N GLU A 437 22.65 1.39 -14.57
CA GLU A 437 23.81 0.54 -14.70
C GLU A 437 24.39 0.55 -16.13
N GLY A 438 25.61 1.01 -16.26
CA GLY A 438 26.39 0.99 -17.50
C GLY A 438 26.00 2.02 -18.57
N ASP A 439 26.94 2.30 -19.45
CA ASP A 439 26.77 3.28 -20.55
C ASP A 439 25.80 2.75 -21.63
N SER A 440 25.74 1.43 -21.87
CA SER A 440 24.87 0.82 -22.88
C SER A 440 23.38 0.97 -22.54
N ALA A 441 22.99 0.55 -21.34
CA ALA A 441 21.63 0.73 -20.84
C ALA A 441 21.29 2.22 -20.68
N GLY A 442 22.27 3.02 -20.22
CA GLY A 442 22.17 4.47 -20.17
C GLY A 442 21.86 5.11 -21.53
N GLY A 443 22.40 4.58 -22.60
CA GLY A 443 22.12 5.02 -23.98
C GLY A 443 20.67 4.81 -24.39
N SER A 444 20.15 3.58 -24.19
CA SER A 444 18.75 3.25 -24.47
C SER A 444 17.78 4.04 -23.58
N ALA A 445 18.10 4.20 -22.28
CA ALA A 445 17.30 4.98 -21.36
C ALA A 445 17.26 6.48 -21.74
N LYS A 446 18.38 7.06 -22.18
CA LYS A 446 18.42 8.44 -22.68
C LYS A 446 17.51 8.68 -23.87
N MET A 447 17.41 7.69 -24.77
CA MET A 447 16.52 7.78 -25.94
C MET A 447 15.06 7.55 -25.57
N GLY A 448 14.78 6.65 -24.63
CA GLY A 448 13.43 6.26 -24.24
C GLY A 448 12.74 7.17 -23.23
N ARG A 449 13.50 8.02 -22.49
CA ARG A 449 12.94 8.84 -21.41
C ARG A 449 12.00 9.94 -21.88
N ASN A 450 11.12 10.39 -21.01
CA ASN A 450 10.46 11.67 -21.19
C ASN A 450 11.45 12.80 -20.85
N LYS A 451 11.80 13.60 -21.86
CA LYS A 451 12.79 14.68 -21.73
C LYS A 451 12.36 15.80 -20.81
N GLU A 452 11.05 15.99 -20.65
CA GLU A 452 10.49 17.07 -19.86
C GLU A 452 10.85 16.90 -18.38
N TYR A 453 10.66 15.69 -17.79
CA TYR A 453 10.79 15.48 -16.35
C TYR A 453 11.69 14.30 -15.93
N GLN A 454 12.27 13.53 -16.88
CA GLN A 454 13.14 12.41 -16.55
C GLN A 454 14.60 12.69 -16.95
N ALA A 455 15.50 12.51 -15.98
CA ALA A 455 16.94 12.60 -16.15
C ALA A 455 17.58 11.20 -16.06
N ILE A 456 18.69 10.99 -16.79
CA ILE A 456 19.43 9.73 -16.79
C ILE A 456 20.89 10.01 -16.39
N LEU A 457 21.37 9.28 -15.37
CA LEU A 457 22.76 9.26 -14.94
C LEU A 457 23.33 7.84 -15.06
N PRO A 458 24.09 7.53 -16.12
CA PRO A 458 24.76 6.24 -16.22
C PRO A 458 25.88 6.11 -15.18
N LEU A 459 25.96 4.94 -14.54
CA LEU A 459 27.00 4.60 -13.57
C LEU A 459 28.06 3.72 -14.26
N ARG A 460 29.33 4.02 -14.07
CA ARG A 460 30.43 3.26 -14.66
C ARG A 460 31.00 2.25 -13.67
N GLY A 461 30.52 1.03 -13.77
CA GLY A 461 30.93 -0.07 -12.92
C GLY A 461 30.31 -0.04 -11.52
N LYS A 462 30.81 -0.90 -10.63
CA LYS A 462 30.31 -1.03 -9.26
C LYS A 462 30.64 0.20 -8.44
N VAL A 463 29.64 0.75 -7.78
CA VAL A 463 29.81 1.89 -6.86
C VAL A 463 30.62 1.45 -5.64
N LEU A 464 31.35 2.36 -5.02
CA LEU A 464 32.09 2.10 -3.79
C LEU A 464 31.16 1.57 -2.69
N ASN A 465 31.62 0.52 -1.98
CA ASN A 465 30.96 0.16 -0.71
C ASN A 465 31.24 1.27 0.32
N THR A 466 30.21 2.03 0.62
CA THR A 466 30.31 3.21 1.48
C THR A 466 30.01 2.91 2.94
N TRP A 467 29.76 1.64 3.31
CA TRP A 467 29.36 1.28 4.68
C TRP A 467 30.38 1.72 5.73
N GLU A 468 31.68 1.46 5.49
CA GLU A 468 32.77 1.85 6.39
C GLU A 468 33.50 3.12 5.92
N ALA A 469 33.03 3.77 4.86
CA ALA A 469 33.68 4.97 4.35
C ALA A 469 33.36 6.19 5.22
N GLU A 470 34.39 6.95 5.56
CA GLU A 470 34.23 8.25 6.18
C GLU A 470 33.70 9.27 5.16
N ARG A 471 32.89 10.21 5.62
CA ARG A 471 32.21 11.21 4.77
C ARG A 471 33.19 12.00 3.88
N ASP A 472 34.33 12.39 4.43
CA ASP A 472 35.35 13.17 3.72
C ASP A 472 36.01 12.40 2.56
N ARG A 473 35.96 11.07 2.60
CA ARG A 473 36.51 10.21 1.54
C ARG A 473 35.51 9.85 0.46
N LEU A 474 34.21 10.11 0.67
CA LEU A 474 33.17 9.79 -0.30
C LEU A 474 33.37 10.53 -1.63
N PHE A 475 33.70 11.80 -1.57
CA PHE A 475 33.93 12.64 -2.77
C PHE A 475 35.22 12.32 -3.53
N ALA A 476 36.09 11.48 -2.98
CA ALA A 476 37.24 10.94 -3.73
C ALA A 476 36.80 9.88 -4.78
N ASN A 477 35.57 9.33 -4.62
CA ASN A 477 34.96 8.44 -5.61
C ASN A 477 34.09 9.25 -6.59
N ASN A 478 34.45 9.23 -7.87
CA ASN A 478 33.80 10.02 -8.91
C ASN A 478 32.30 9.68 -9.04
N GLU A 479 31.89 8.40 -8.90
CA GLU A 479 30.49 8.00 -9.03
C GLU A 479 29.64 8.56 -7.89
N VAL A 480 30.12 8.49 -6.65
CA VAL A 480 29.45 9.05 -5.48
C VAL A 480 29.35 10.58 -5.57
N HIS A 481 30.45 11.22 -5.99
CA HIS A 481 30.48 12.66 -6.24
C HIS A 481 29.45 13.07 -7.32
N ASP A 482 29.42 12.36 -8.45
CA ASP A 482 28.49 12.62 -9.55
C ASP A 482 27.02 12.45 -9.12
N ILE A 483 26.72 11.42 -8.31
CA ILE A 483 25.38 11.20 -7.75
C ILE A 483 24.98 12.39 -6.86
N ALA A 484 25.83 12.79 -5.90
CA ALA A 484 25.55 13.89 -4.99
C ALA A 484 25.31 15.22 -5.74
N VAL A 485 26.18 15.54 -6.69
CA VAL A 485 26.08 16.76 -7.54
C VAL A 485 24.83 16.70 -8.43
N ALA A 486 24.53 15.55 -9.03
CA ALA A 486 23.35 15.39 -9.88
C ALA A 486 22.06 15.58 -9.08
N ILE A 487 21.95 14.96 -7.90
CA ILE A 487 20.76 15.05 -7.04
C ILE A 487 20.64 16.44 -6.41
N GLY A 488 21.78 17.12 -6.18
CA GLY A 488 21.84 18.45 -5.55
C GLY A 488 21.75 18.40 -4.02
N VAL A 489 22.15 17.28 -3.41
CA VAL A 489 22.14 17.06 -1.96
C VAL A 489 23.50 16.57 -1.50
N ASP A 490 24.04 17.18 -0.46
CA ASP A 490 25.29 16.75 0.15
C ASP A 490 25.10 15.51 1.05
N PRO A 491 26.09 14.61 1.15
CA PRO A 491 26.08 13.51 2.09
C PRO A 491 25.90 13.98 3.53
N HIS A 492 25.04 13.28 4.28
CA HIS A 492 24.64 13.65 5.64
C HIS A 492 24.34 12.43 6.50
N GLY A 493 24.34 12.61 7.81
CA GLY A 493 23.91 11.60 8.76
C GLY A 493 22.43 11.73 9.13
N PRO A 494 21.88 10.76 9.88
CA PRO A 494 20.47 10.74 10.26
C PRO A 494 20.05 11.92 11.14
N ASN A 495 20.98 12.48 11.91
CA ASN A 495 20.73 13.59 12.85
C ASN A 495 21.17 14.96 12.30
N ASP A 496 21.67 15.02 11.07
CA ASP A 496 22.11 16.29 10.49
C ASP A 496 20.91 17.12 10.04
N GLU A 497 20.92 18.41 10.32
CA GLU A 497 20.01 19.36 9.69
C GLU A 497 20.42 19.57 8.23
N ILE A 498 19.53 19.19 7.31
CA ILE A 498 19.78 19.27 5.88
C ILE A 498 18.88 20.27 5.21
N ASP A 499 19.50 21.09 4.38
CA ASP A 499 18.81 21.94 3.41
C ASP A 499 18.57 21.16 2.09
N LEU A 500 17.37 20.59 1.94
CA LEU A 500 16.91 19.95 0.70
C LEU A 500 16.43 20.95 -0.36
N SER A 501 16.62 22.25 -0.14
CA SER A 501 16.20 23.30 -1.10
C SER A 501 16.91 23.18 -2.45
N ASN A 502 18.03 22.45 -2.51
CA ASN A 502 18.77 22.18 -3.73
C ASN A 502 18.45 20.82 -4.37
N LEU A 503 17.55 20.03 -3.78
CA LEU A 503 17.11 18.76 -4.35
C LEU A 503 16.50 19.02 -5.73
N ARG A 504 17.01 18.32 -6.75
CA ARG A 504 16.65 18.54 -8.15
C ARG A 504 15.56 17.61 -8.64
N TYR A 505 15.41 16.46 -8.00
CA TYR A 505 14.48 15.40 -8.42
C TYR A 505 13.68 14.90 -7.24
N GLY A 506 12.37 14.86 -7.40
CA GLY A 506 11.44 14.29 -6.39
C GLY A 506 11.55 12.79 -6.26
N LYS A 507 12.07 12.10 -7.31
CA LYS A 507 12.35 10.66 -7.26
C LYS A 507 13.75 10.36 -7.76
N VAL A 508 14.46 9.54 -7.00
CA VAL A 508 15.76 8.96 -7.34
C VAL A 508 15.53 7.46 -7.55
N CYS A 509 15.56 7.03 -8.79
CA CYS A 509 15.22 5.66 -9.18
C CYS A 509 16.50 4.88 -9.49
N ILE A 510 16.75 3.79 -8.78
CA ILE A 510 17.85 2.85 -9.05
C ILE A 510 17.36 1.90 -10.14
N LEU A 511 18.08 1.86 -11.26
CA LEU A 511 17.78 1.01 -12.41
C LEU A 511 19.01 0.17 -12.76
N SER A 512 19.03 -1.07 -12.33
CA SER A 512 20.08 -2.06 -12.56
C SER A 512 19.57 -3.25 -13.36
N ASP A 513 20.48 -4.01 -13.93
CA ASP A 513 20.18 -5.27 -14.59
C ASP A 513 19.53 -6.27 -13.59
N ALA A 514 18.73 -7.19 -14.11
CA ALA A 514 18.03 -8.16 -13.28
C ALA A 514 18.90 -9.43 -13.03
N ASP A 515 20.20 -9.28 -13.00
CA ASP A 515 21.19 -10.33 -12.72
C ASP A 515 21.90 -10.11 -11.36
N VAL A 516 22.83 -11.01 -11.03
CA VAL A 516 23.58 -10.97 -9.76
C VAL A 516 24.43 -9.69 -9.63
N ASP A 517 25.01 -9.21 -10.73
CA ASP A 517 25.83 -8.00 -10.72
C ASP A 517 24.97 -6.75 -10.53
N GLY A 518 23.81 -6.69 -11.17
CA GLY A 518 22.82 -5.62 -10.98
C GLY A 518 22.25 -5.59 -9.57
N ALA A 519 21.97 -6.76 -8.98
CA ALA A 519 21.56 -6.85 -7.58
C ALA A 519 22.67 -6.33 -6.63
N HIS A 520 23.94 -6.59 -6.93
CA HIS A 520 25.07 -6.06 -6.17
C HIS A 520 25.15 -4.53 -6.27
N ILE A 521 25.03 -3.95 -7.46
CA ILE A 521 25.01 -2.49 -7.66
C ILE A 521 23.84 -1.86 -6.89
N GLN A 522 22.67 -2.50 -6.91
CA GLN A 522 21.50 -2.07 -6.16
C GLN A 522 21.77 -1.99 -4.66
N VAL A 523 22.37 -3.04 -4.07
CA VAL A 523 22.73 -3.07 -2.65
C VAL A 523 23.77 -2.01 -2.30
N LEU A 524 24.77 -1.77 -3.16
CA LEU A 524 25.77 -0.71 -2.94
C LEU A 524 25.13 0.69 -2.96
N LEU A 525 24.20 0.95 -3.87
CA LEU A 525 23.47 2.22 -3.92
C LEU A 525 22.53 2.38 -2.72
N LEU A 526 21.83 1.31 -2.31
CA LEU A 526 21.01 1.33 -1.10
C LEU A 526 21.87 1.62 0.15
N THR A 527 23.07 1.03 0.23
CA THR A 527 24.04 1.31 1.30
C THR A 527 24.44 2.78 1.30
N LEU A 528 24.72 3.35 0.13
CA LEU A 528 25.04 4.77 -0.02
C LEU A 528 23.91 5.66 0.47
N PHE A 529 22.68 5.41 0.01
CA PHE A 529 21.53 6.23 0.40
C PHE A 529 21.19 6.08 1.88
N TYR A 530 21.19 4.86 2.41
CA TYR A 530 20.90 4.62 3.81
C TYR A 530 21.88 5.32 4.77
N LYS A 531 23.18 5.23 4.48
CA LYS A 531 24.21 5.75 5.38
C LYS A 531 24.51 7.23 5.19
N HIS A 532 24.44 7.72 3.95
CA HIS A 532 24.93 9.06 3.59
C HIS A 532 23.89 9.99 3.00
N PHE A 533 22.66 9.52 2.79
CA PHE A 533 21.51 10.31 2.35
C PHE A 533 20.21 9.83 3.05
N PRO A 534 20.23 9.54 4.37
CA PRO A 534 19.09 8.91 5.04
C PRO A 534 17.79 9.73 4.91
N LYS A 535 17.87 11.06 4.89
CA LYS A 535 16.69 11.92 4.72
C LYS A 535 15.99 11.75 3.37
N LEU A 536 16.70 11.31 2.33
CA LEU A 536 16.05 11.00 1.04
C LEU A 536 15.22 9.72 1.13
N ILE A 537 15.60 8.75 1.96
CA ILE A 537 14.81 7.56 2.24
C ILE A 537 13.62 7.91 3.14
N ASP A 538 13.88 8.62 4.25
CA ASP A 538 12.84 9.01 5.22
C ASP A 538 11.71 9.82 4.56
N LEU A 539 12.05 10.65 3.58
CA LEU A 539 11.10 11.50 2.86
C LEU A 539 10.51 10.83 1.59
N GLY A 540 10.86 9.56 1.34
CA GLY A 540 10.29 8.78 0.24
C GLY A 540 10.76 9.20 -1.15
N HIS A 541 12.00 9.67 -1.28
CA HIS A 541 12.59 10.07 -2.56
C HIS A 541 13.31 8.94 -3.30
N VAL A 542 13.63 7.81 -2.64
CA VAL A 542 14.44 6.73 -3.23
C VAL A 542 13.56 5.57 -3.63
N TYR A 543 13.77 5.06 -4.85
CA TYR A 543 12.99 3.98 -5.45
C TYR A 543 13.90 2.97 -6.15
N ILE A 544 13.44 1.72 -6.20
CA ILE A 544 14.03 0.66 -7.04
C ILE A 544 13.11 0.45 -8.23
N SER A 545 13.67 0.55 -9.43
CA SER A 545 12.98 0.25 -10.69
C SER A 545 13.07 -1.25 -10.97
N ARG A 546 11.95 -1.86 -11.32
CA ARG A 546 11.90 -3.30 -11.65
C ARG A 546 11.65 -3.50 -13.15
N PRO A 547 12.72 -3.66 -13.96
CA PRO A 547 12.58 -4.03 -15.36
C PRO A 547 12.07 -5.48 -15.50
N PRO A 548 11.36 -5.82 -16.58
CA PRO A 548 10.90 -7.18 -16.81
C PRO A 548 12.06 -8.11 -17.20
N LEU A 549 11.98 -9.36 -16.77
CA LEU A 549 12.89 -10.44 -17.20
C LEU A 549 12.48 -11.08 -18.53
N PHE A 550 11.16 -11.07 -18.83
CA PHE A 550 10.64 -11.77 -20.01
C PHE A 550 9.72 -10.87 -20.84
N ARG A 551 9.72 -11.13 -22.14
CA ARG A 551 8.75 -10.59 -23.09
C ARG A 551 8.09 -11.75 -23.82
N VAL A 552 6.77 -11.71 -23.91
CA VAL A 552 5.95 -12.65 -24.67
C VAL A 552 5.34 -11.91 -25.85
N ASP A 553 5.72 -12.29 -27.05
CA ASP A 553 5.15 -11.77 -28.30
C ASP A 553 3.95 -12.65 -28.69
N ALA A 554 2.75 -12.16 -28.43
CA ALA A 554 1.50 -12.85 -28.75
C ALA A 554 0.94 -12.40 -30.10
N PRO A 555 0.55 -13.33 -31.00
CA PRO A 555 0.07 -13.00 -32.34
C PRO A 555 -1.30 -12.33 -32.34
N ALA A 556 -1.62 -11.60 -33.38
CA ALA A 556 -2.96 -11.06 -33.60
C ALA A 556 -3.99 -12.18 -33.73
N ARG A 557 -5.18 -11.99 -33.11
CA ARG A 557 -6.26 -12.97 -33.17
C ARG A 557 -7.63 -12.31 -33.25
N GLY A 558 -8.34 -12.57 -34.33
CA GLY A 558 -9.66 -11.99 -34.56
C GLY A 558 -9.58 -10.46 -34.59
N LYS A 559 -10.26 -9.79 -33.64
CA LYS A 559 -10.21 -8.33 -33.48
C LYS A 559 -9.10 -7.84 -32.53
N LYS A 560 -8.38 -8.76 -31.86
CA LYS A 560 -7.27 -8.41 -30.95
C LYS A 560 -5.98 -8.27 -31.79
N PRO A 561 -5.27 -7.13 -31.74
CA PRO A 561 -3.98 -6.97 -32.41
C PRO A 561 -2.89 -7.85 -31.75
N ALA A 562 -1.76 -8.00 -32.43
CA ALA A 562 -0.57 -8.58 -31.82
C ALA A 562 -0.16 -7.78 -30.57
N GLN A 563 0.27 -8.47 -29.53
CA GLN A 563 0.60 -7.85 -28.24
C GLN A 563 2.00 -8.25 -27.79
N LYS A 564 2.73 -7.30 -27.25
CA LYS A 564 3.97 -7.54 -26.48
C LYS A 564 3.58 -7.48 -25.00
N ILE A 565 3.74 -8.57 -24.28
CA ILE A 565 3.39 -8.68 -22.86
C ILE A 565 4.68 -8.91 -22.10
N TYR A 566 4.88 -8.16 -21.02
CA TYR A 566 6.10 -8.24 -20.23
C TYR A 566 5.83 -8.91 -18.88
N ALA A 567 6.79 -9.72 -18.40
CA ALA A 567 6.74 -10.38 -17.10
C ALA A 567 8.01 -10.07 -16.31
N LEU A 568 7.85 -9.78 -15.02
CA LEU A 568 8.96 -9.49 -14.10
C LEU A 568 9.76 -10.75 -13.76
N ASP A 569 9.08 -11.88 -13.62
CA ASP A 569 9.65 -13.13 -13.15
C ASP A 569 8.98 -14.34 -13.83
N ALA A 570 9.42 -15.53 -13.46
CA ALA A 570 8.91 -16.79 -14.00
C ALA A 570 7.42 -17.01 -13.64
N ASN A 571 6.98 -16.53 -12.48
CA ASN A 571 5.59 -16.69 -12.02
C ASN A 571 4.64 -15.84 -12.87
N GLU A 572 5.00 -14.59 -13.14
CA GLU A 572 4.24 -13.73 -14.07
C GLU A 572 4.25 -14.27 -15.49
N LEU A 573 5.40 -14.80 -15.94
CA LEU A 573 5.50 -15.45 -17.24
C LEU A 573 4.52 -16.61 -17.35
N GLN A 574 4.49 -17.51 -16.37
CA GLN A 574 3.56 -18.62 -16.32
C GLN A 574 2.10 -18.15 -16.33
N ALA A 575 1.78 -17.09 -15.59
CA ALA A 575 0.44 -16.51 -15.59
C ALA A 575 0.03 -15.95 -16.97
N ILE A 576 0.98 -15.34 -17.68
CA ILE A 576 0.76 -14.85 -19.05
C ILE A 576 0.53 -16.01 -20.00
N GLU A 577 1.35 -17.06 -19.93
CA GLU A 577 1.21 -18.26 -20.78
C GLU A 577 -0.15 -18.92 -20.53
N ASP A 578 -0.55 -19.09 -19.28
CA ASP A 578 -1.85 -19.67 -18.92
C ASP A 578 -3.02 -18.82 -19.42
N LYS A 579 -2.87 -17.48 -19.39
CA LYS A 579 -3.86 -16.57 -19.95
C LYS A 579 -3.96 -16.71 -21.46
N LEU A 580 -2.83 -16.80 -22.17
CA LEU A 580 -2.80 -17.02 -23.62
C LEU A 580 -3.40 -18.38 -23.99
N ARG A 581 -3.12 -19.43 -23.21
CA ARG A 581 -3.77 -20.76 -23.37
C ARG A 581 -5.29 -20.66 -23.20
N LYS A 582 -5.75 -19.97 -22.16
CA LYS A 582 -7.20 -19.73 -21.93
C LYS A 582 -7.85 -18.94 -23.06
N ASP A 583 -7.15 -17.95 -23.58
CA ASP A 583 -7.59 -17.16 -24.73
C ASP A 583 -7.55 -17.99 -26.04
N GLY A 584 -7.08 -19.24 -25.98
CA GLY A 584 -7.01 -20.20 -27.08
C GLY A 584 -5.94 -19.84 -28.12
N VAL A 585 -4.84 -19.21 -27.71
CA VAL A 585 -3.62 -19.06 -28.51
C VAL A 585 -2.84 -20.37 -28.40
N ARG A 586 -2.36 -20.92 -29.53
CA ARG A 586 -1.53 -22.14 -29.52
C ARG A 586 -0.14 -21.83 -28.96
N GLU A 587 0.44 -22.74 -28.15
CA GLU A 587 1.78 -22.55 -27.57
C GLU A 587 2.88 -22.23 -28.59
N ALA A 588 2.82 -22.82 -29.76
CA ALA A 588 3.77 -22.54 -30.84
C ALA A 588 3.58 -21.18 -31.54
N ALA A 589 2.55 -20.42 -31.17
CA ALA A 589 2.20 -19.16 -31.82
C ALA A 589 2.73 -17.93 -31.10
N TRP A 590 3.14 -18.01 -29.83
CA TRP A 590 3.83 -16.93 -29.14
C TRP A 590 5.31 -17.24 -28.98
N GLN A 591 6.11 -16.18 -28.91
CA GLN A 591 7.55 -16.28 -28.66
C GLN A 591 7.89 -15.64 -27.33
N ILE A 592 8.75 -16.32 -26.56
CA ILE A 592 9.26 -15.81 -25.28
C ILE A 592 10.70 -15.38 -25.51
N SER A 593 11.00 -14.14 -25.15
CA SER A 593 12.37 -13.60 -25.11
C SER A 593 12.72 -13.30 -23.66
N ARG A 594 13.90 -13.72 -23.20
CA ARG A 594 14.45 -13.37 -21.89
C ARG A 594 15.46 -12.24 -22.06
N PHE A 595 15.32 -11.18 -21.29
CA PHE A 595 16.31 -10.11 -21.21
C PHE A 595 17.40 -10.51 -20.22
N LYS A 596 18.66 -10.49 -20.65
CA LYS A 596 19.81 -10.71 -19.76
C LYS A 596 20.24 -9.44 -19.04
N GLY A 597 19.91 -8.27 -19.61
CA GLY A 597 20.19 -6.96 -19.04
C GLY A 597 19.49 -5.85 -19.81
N LEU A 598 19.48 -4.66 -19.21
CA LEU A 598 18.86 -3.43 -19.73
C LEU A 598 19.46 -3.00 -21.09
N GLY A 599 20.73 -3.35 -21.33
CA GLY A 599 21.41 -3.06 -22.60
C GLY A 599 20.84 -3.79 -23.82
N GLU A 600 20.07 -4.86 -23.60
CA GLU A 600 19.37 -5.61 -24.66
C GLU A 600 18.00 -5.02 -24.99
N MET A 601 17.51 -4.09 -24.16
CA MET A 601 16.21 -3.45 -24.36
C MET A 601 16.34 -2.24 -25.28
N SER A 602 15.41 -2.11 -26.23
CA SER A 602 15.29 -0.90 -27.03
C SER A 602 14.74 0.26 -26.19
N ALA A 603 14.90 1.48 -26.68
CA ALA A 603 14.37 2.69 -26.03
C ALA A 603 12.85 2.62 -25.81
N GLU A 604 12.10 2.08 -26.79
CA GLU A 604 10.65 1.87 -26.70
C GLU A 604 10.29 0.85 -25.61
N GLN A 605 11.03 -0.26 -25.54
CA GLN A 605 10.82 -1.29 -24.52
C GLN A 605 11.09 -0.76 -23.10
N LEU A 606 12.17 0.02 -22.92
CA LEU A 606 12.48 0.67 -21.66
C LEU A 606 11.42 1.70 -21.28
N TRP A 607 10.90 2.45 -22.26
CA TRP A 607 9.76 3.34 -22.00
C TRP A 607 8.55 2.55 -21.52
N ASP A 608 8.09 1.58 -22.30
CA ASP A 608 6.85 0.85 -22.03
C ASP A 608 6.86 0.10 -20.70
N THR A 609 8.03 -0.32 -20.19
CA THR A 609 8.13 -1.21 -19.04
C THR A 609 8.68 -0.55 -17.77
N THR A 610 9.55 0.45 -17.94
CA THR A 610 10.43 0.90 -16.86
C THR A 610 10.41 2.40 -16.61
N LEU A 611 10.24 3.21 -17.66
CA LEU A 611 10.30 4.66 -17.57
C LEU A 611 8.91 5.31 -17.53
N ASN A 612 7.93 4.76 -18.25
CA ASN A 612 6.58 5.31 -18.34
C ASN A 612 5.85 5.21 -16.98
N PRO A 613 5.44 6.34 -16.38
CA PRO A 613 4.75 6.36 -15.10
C PRO A 613 3.50 5.48 -15.01
N ASP A 614 2.81 5.25 -16.14
CA ASP A 614 1.55 4.51 -16.18
C ASP A 614 1.75 2.98 -16.17
N THR A 615 2.90 2.49 -16.59
CA THR A 615 3.14 1.05 -16.82
C THR A 615 4.30 0.48 -16.02
N ARG A 616 5.23 1.34 -15.58
CA ARG A 616 6.41 0.93 -14.80
C ARG A 616 6.06 0.47 -13.40
N ARG A 617 6.98 -0.30 -12.83
CA ARG A 617 6.92 -0.70 -11.41
C ARG A 617 8.10 -0.10 -10.65
N LEU A 618 7.79 0.80 -9.71
CA LEU A 618 8.74 1.37 -8.77
C LEU A 618 8.43 0.87 -7.35
N LEU A 619 9.46 0.37 -6.68
CA LEU A 619 9.38 0.01 -5.27
C LEU A 619 9.96 1.17 -4.44
N PRO A 620 9.20 1.79 -3.54
CA PRO A 620 9.74 2.77 -2.62
C PRO A 620 10.71 2.10 -1.65
N VAL A 621 11.84 2.74 -1.41
CA VAL A 621 12.80 2.27 -0.40
C VAL A 621 12.35 2.80 0.95
N THR A 622 12.01 1.90 1.86
CA THR A 622 11.59 2.22 3.23
C THR A 622 12.26 1.25 4.20
N LEU A 623 12.37 1.64 5.46
CA LEU A 623 12.85 0.72 6.51
C LEU A 623 11.77 -0.28 6.93
N GLY A 624 10.52 -0.08 6.50
CA GLY A 624 9.40 -0.91 6.90
C GLY A 624 9.22 -0.93 8.41
N ASP A 625 9.04 -2.12 8.96
CA ASP A 625 8.86 -2.34 10.40
C ASP A 625 10.20 -2.59 11.14
N TRP A 626 11.32 -2.50 10.45
CA TRP A 626 12.64 -2.71 11.04
C TRP A 626 13.04 -1.52 11.89
N THR A 627 13.53 -1.79 13.09
CA THR A 627 14.15 -0.75 13.91
C THR A 627 15.48 -0.32 13.28
N GLN A 628 15.92 0.88 13.62
CA GLN A 628 17.21 1.37 13.17
C GLN A 628 18.35 0.43 13.60
N ASP A 629 18.27 -0.14 14.80
CA ASP A 629 19.29 -1.07 15.33
C ASP A 629 19.31 -2.39 14.55
N GLU A 630 18.18 -2.96 14.20
CA GLU A 630 18.10 -4.17 13.37
C GLU A 630 18.64 -3.93 11.98
N THR A 631 18.30 -2.80 11.37
CA THR A 631 18.82 -2.41 10.07
C THR A 631 20.34 -2.25 10.10
N ILE A 632 20.90 -1.56 11.12
CA ILE A 632 22.34 -1.38 11.26
C ILE A 632 23.05 -2.73 11.42
N LYS A 633 22.55 -3.64 12.28
CA LYS A 633 23.14 -4.96 12.47
C LYS A 633 23.15 -5.78 11.17
N THR A 634 22.05 -5.72 10.41
CA THR A 634 21.97 -6.43 9.13
C THR A 634 22.93 -5.83 8.10
N MET A 635 23.00 -4.52 8.03
CA MET A 635 23.92 -3.84 7.13
C MET A 635 25.39 -4.04 7.51
N ASP A 636 25.72 -4.04 8.81
CA ASP A 636 27.05 -4.41 9.30
C ASP A 636 27.43 -5.82 8.85
N MET A 637 26.54 -6.80 9.07
CA MET A 637 26.76 -8.17 8.64
C MET A 637 26.96 -8.26 7.11
N LEU A 638 26.12 -7.62 6.33
CA LEU A 638 26.16 -7.72 4.85
C LEU A 638 27.33 -6.95 4.23
N MET A 639 27.63 -5.73 4.73
CA MET A 639 28.52 -4.77 4.08
C MET A 639 29.84 -4.50 4.83
N GLY A 640 29.94 -4.91 6.10
CA GLY A 640 31.15 -4.75 6.93
C GLY A 640 32.30 -5.62 6.45
N LYS A 641 33.54 -5.11 6.51
CA LYS A 641 34.74 -5.82 6.01
C LYS A 641 35.11 -7.03 6.85
N SER A 642 34.92 -6.98 8.17
CA SER A 642 35.29 -8.02 9.12
C SER A 642 34.24 -9.14 9.27
N GLU A 643 33.04 -8.99 8.68
CA GLU A 643 31.87 -9.83 8.94
C GLU A 643 31.73 -11.05 8.00
N SER A 644 32.84 -11.53 7.44
CA SER A 644 32.84 -12.69 6.52
C SER A 644 32.33 -13.98 7.17
N GLY A 645 32.58 -14.16 8.49
CA GLY A 645 32.08 -15.29 9.28
C GLY A 645 30.56 -15.25 9.41
N ALA A 646 30.03 -14.13 9.88
CA ALA A 646 28.58 -13.91 10.04
C ALA A 646 27.82 -14.06 8.72
N ARG A 647 28.40 -13.59 7.60
CA ARG A 647 27.82 -13.79 6.26
C ARG A 647 27.77 -15.26 5.84
N ARG A 648 28.81 -16.03 6.18
CA ARG A 648 28.84 -17.47 5.91
C ARG A 648 27.75 -18.18 6.68
N ASP A 649 27.67 -17.93 7.99
CA ASP A 649 26.66 -18.53 8.86
C ASP A 649 25.24 -18.18 8.39
N TRP A 650 25.02 -16.95 8.00
CA TRP A 650 23.73 -16.48 7.44
C TRP A 650 23.40 -17.17 6.11
N LEU A 651 24.37 -17.36 5.22
CA LEU A 651 24.19 -18.08 3.97
C LEU A 651 23.94 -19.59 4.20
N GLU A 652 24.59 -20.20 5.19
CA GLU A 652 24.34 -21.61 5.56
C GLU A 652 22.93 -21.79 6.13
N GLU A 653 22.45 -20.81 6.92
CA GLU A 653 21.11 -20.84 7.51
C GLU A 653 19.99 -20.57 6.48
N ARG A 654 20.21 -19.64 5.55
CA ARG A 654 19.17 -19.13 4.63
C ARG A 654 19.43 -19.37 3.15
N GLY A 655 20.51 -20.02 2.80
CA GLY A 655 20.88 -20.25 1.39
C GLY A 655 19.85 -21.06 0.60
N ASN A 656 19.00 -21.82 1.27
CA ASN A 656 17.90 -22.56 0.65
C ASN A 656 16.65 -21.72 0.36
N GLU A 657 16.61 -20.46 0.82
CA GLU A 657 15.51 -19.53 0.58
C GLU A 657 15.67 -18.76 -0.73
N VAL A 658 16.84 -18.85 -1.35
CA VAL A 658 17.16 -18.14 -2.61
C VAL A 658 17.02 -19.09 -3.79
N GLU A 659 16.15 -18.79 -4.74
CA GLU A 659 16.20 -19.37 -6.08
C GLU A 659 17.44 -18.83 -6.79
N ALA A 660 18.53 -19.57 -6.74
CA ALA A 660 19.71 -19.26 -7.50
C ALA A 660 19.45 -19.65 -8.97
N ASP A 661 19.54 -18.69 -9.86
CA ASP A 661 19.66 -18.94 -11.30
C ASP A 661 21.06 -19.59 -11.54
N ILE A 662 21.11 -20.93 -11.56
CA ILE A 662 22.31 -21.70 -11.89
C ILE A 662 22.36 -21.92 -13.40
#